data_2c5d6f425a0cc49173474654a30fef3d
#
_entry.id   2c5d6f425a0cc49173474654a30fef3d
#
_cell.length_a   1.000
_cell.length_b   1.000
_cell.length_c   1.000
_cell.angle_alpha   90.00
_cell.angle_beta   90.00
_cell.angle_gamma   90.00
#
_symmetry.space_group_name_H-M   'P 1'
#
loop_
_entity.id
_entity.type
_entity.pdbx_description
1 polymer ?
#
loop_
_entity_poly.entity_id
_entity_poly.type
_entity_poly.pdbx_seq_one_letter_code
_entity_poly.pdbx_strand_id
1 'polypeptide(L)'
;MQGNILIYSTPNNKVGVTITCKENFLQAFTRRINIVEVISPEDLFLLDFCMELDLQSCARLLNTVNSNQSLPNGKQLHLVFLKRGILNSALTIANRLLQMYTRCGQMADAQLLFDEMSQRNCFTWNTMIEGYMKWGKMNNSLDLFRLMPSKNEFSWNVVILGLVKAEELGVARRLLSEMPRKNEVVWNGLIHGYAKMGFPGVALCLFKEFIDWDFREMGGASHIDSFVLATALGACADTRSADLGKQIHARIIVNEVEVDSVLASSLVNMYGKGGDLDNANYILNRMQNPDNFSLSALISAYSKRGRMDDARKIFNLITDPSIVLWNSMISGFVSCDEVLEALLLFGEMHREGVIGDSSTLASVLNACASAYALKNCLQVHVYGFKLGLLDDLVVASALIDTYAKCGCPDEASNVFNELKTQDTILLNSMITIYFNCNRIEDARQLFESMPYKSLISWNSMIIGLNQNGCPVEALDLFYRMNRMDFRMDKFSFSSVISACASIASVELGEQIFARVVIIGLDGDQIITTSLIDFYCKCGFVSDARKLFDQMMKSDEVSWNSMLMGYATNGYGNEALNLFHEMRSVGVSPTNITFIGVLSACDHCGLLEEGKRWFYSMNYDYHIDPGIEHYSCMVDLYARAGCLEEAVNLIKKMPFEADSSMWLSILRGCVAHGNKILGQLVAQRIIELDPENSGAFVQLSNIFATSEDWERSALVRRLMIEKKIHKSSGRSWILQQLEKRLILFLATHFNSSCNNGFLLILLHYFVSTAQLKCFVRISSLFLRCLDLGQKRYLCLSDYQVLGIVWMQK
;
A
#
# COMPACT_ATOMS: atom_id res chain seq x y z
N MET A 1 12.55 31.52 63.60
CA MET A 1 11.34 32.31 63.18
C MET A 1 10.11 31.49 63.50
N GLN A 2 9.28 31.99 64.45
CA GLN A 2 8.02 31.33 64.82
C GLN A 2 6.92 31.77 63.86
N GLY A 3 6.53 30.86 62.93
CA GLY A 3 5.35 31.03 62.12
C GLY A 3 4.12 30.46 62.83
N ASN A 4 3.08 31.22 62.97
CA ASN A 4 1.83 30.73 63.56
C ASN A 4 1.16 29.81 62.56
N ILE A 5 0.85 28.59 62.99
CA ILE A 5 0.05 27.60 62.25
C ILE A 5 -1.36 27.71 62.77
N LEU A 6 -2.33 28.08 61.94
CA LEU A 6 -3.73 28.01 62.25
C LEU A 6 -4.31 26.68 61.69
N ILE A 7 -4.78 25.83 62.60
CA ILE A 7 -5.45 24.57 62.26
C ILE A 7 -6.92 24.82 62.51
N TYR A 8 -7.76 24.57 61.54
CA TYR A 8 -9.23 24.61 61.66
C TYR A 8 -9.86 23.35 61.09
N SER A 9 -10.92 22.91 61.74
CA SER A 9 -11.73 21.75 61.29
C SER A 9 -12.94 22.25 60.50
N THR A 10 -13.18 21.63 59.35
CA THR A 10 -14.39 21.86 58.57
C THR A 10 -15.50 20.85 58.98
N PRO A 11 -16.80 21.11 58.69
CA PRO A 11 -17.89 20.25 59.12
C PRO A 11 -17.82 18.79 58.65
N ASN A 12 -16.90 18.45 57.83
CA ASN A 12 -16.73 17.08 57.24
C ASN A 12 -15.48 16.35 57.78
N ASN A 13 -15.00 16.63 58.98
CA ASN A 13 -13.83 15.99 59.60
C ASN A 13 -12.50 16.08 58.77
N LYS A 14 -12.33 17.11 57.98
CA LYS A 14 -11.11 17.36 57.25
C LYS A 14 -10.38 18.58 57.87
N VAL A 15 -9.10 18.41 58.19
CA VAL A 15 -8.30 19.45 58.85
C VAL A 15 -7.56 20.23 57.76
N GLY A 16 -7.86 21.51 57.66
CA GLY A 16 -7.12 22.43 56.75
C GLY A 16 -6.00 23.12 57.50
N VAL A 17 -4.81 23.14 56.96
CA VAL A 17 -3.63 23.84 57.54
C VAL A 17 -3.30 25.03 56.63
N THR A 18 -3.42 26.25 57.20
CA THR A 18 -2.96 27.47 56.55
C THR A 18 -1.70 27.96 57.23
N ILE A 19 -0.61 28.03 56.52
CA ILE A 19 0.66 28.51 57.02
C ILE A 19 0.80 29.98 56.63
N THR A 20 0.78 30.90 57.60
CA THR A 20 1.07 32.31 57.36
C THR A 20 2.49 32.58 57.85
N CYS A 21 3.44 32.82 56.93
CA CYS A 21 4.76 33.32 57.23
C CYS A 21 4.89 34.77 56.81
N LYS A 22 5.60 35.55 57.64
CA LYS A 22 5.77 37.03 57.52
C LYS A 22 6.82 37.45 56.50
N GLU A 23 7.30 36.59 55.61
CA GLU A 23 8.31 36.96 54.60
C GLU A 23 7.81 36.63 53.20
N ASN A 24 8.00 37.58 52.27
CA ASN A 24 7.48 37.59 50.88
C ASN A 24 7.86 36.37 50.03
N PHE A 25 8.83 35.57 50.42
CA PHE A 25 9.38 34.45 49.69
C PHE A 25 8.51 33.18 49.84
N LEU A 26 8.08 32.87 51.03
CA LEU A 26 7.23 31.69 51.29
C LEU A 26 5.80 31.92 50.83
N GLN A 27 5.30 33.14 50.84
CA GLN A 27 3.95 33.46 50.35
C GLN A 27 3.80 33.33 48.83
N ALA A 28 4.85 33.54 48.05
CA ALA A 28 4.81 33.36 46.59
C ALA A 28 4.77 31.88 46.23
N PHE A 29 5.45 31.02 47.00
CA PHE A 29 5.55 29.59 46.77
C PHE A 29 4.27 28.83 47.18
N THR A 30 3.72 29.14 48.34
CA THR A 30 2.44 28.54 48.82
C THR A 30 1.24 28.96 48.00
N ARG A 31 1.27 30.12 47.33
CA ARG A 31 0.21 30.54 46.40
C ARG A 31 0.27 29.90 45.02
N ARG A 32 1.44 29.44 44.59
CA ARG A 32 1.62 28.81 43.24
C ARG A 32 1.51 27.30 43.25
N ILE A 33 1.92 26.62 44.33
CA ILE A 33 1.67 25.20 44.52
C ILE A 33 0.29 25.09 45.19
N ASN A 34 -0.69 24.47 44.55
CA ASN A 34 -2.02 24.24 45.11
C ASN A 34 -1.92 23.19 46.26
N ILE A 35 -1.32 23.58 47.42
CA ILE A 35 -1.15 22.75 48.62
C ILE A 35 -2.40 22.95 49.49
N VAL A 36 -3.59 22.90 48.96
CA VAL A 36 -4.83 22.74 49.68
C VAL A 36 -5.35 21.33 49.43
N GLU A 37 -4.54 20.34 49.79
CA GLU A 37 -5.05 18.99 50.00
C GLU A 37 -5.24 18.77 51.47
N VAL A 38 -6.39 18.33 51.81
CA VAL A 38 -6.88 18.02 53.14
C VAL A 38 -6.01 16.92 53.74
N ILE A 39 -5.31 17.22 54.82
CA ILE A 39 -4.40 16.31 55.55
C ILE A 39 -5.22 15.51 56.53
N SER A 40 -5.07 14.18 56.56
CA SER A 40 -5.71 13.32 57.56
C SER A 40 -5.01 13.46 58.93
N PRO A 41 -5.63 13.12 60.08
CA PRO A 41 -5.00 13.16 61.40
C PRO A 41 -3.75 12.26 61.53
N GLU A 42 -3.66 11.18 60.74
CA GLU A 42 -2.52 10.26 60.68
C GLU A 42 -1.29 10.92 59.97
N ASP A 43 -1.57 11.79 59.01
CA ASP A 43 -0.55 12.54 58.29
C ASP A 43 0.10 13.64 59.12
N LEU A 44 -0.60 14.19 60.10
CA LEU A 44 -0.05 15.16 61.07
C LEU A 44 1.00 14.52 61.99
N PHE A 45 0.79 13.25 62.38
CA PHE A 45 1.77 12.50 63.21
C PHE A 45 3.07 12.24 62.43
N LEU A 46 2.99 11.96 61.19
CA LEU A 46 4.16 11.82 60.29
C LEU A 46 4.91 13.16 60.15
N LEU A 47 4.23 14.28 60.12
CA LEU A 47 4.82 15.61 60.03
C LEU A 47 5.66 15.98 61.29
N ASP A 48 5.17 15.68 62.49
CA ASP A 48 5.89 15.93 63.75
C ASP A 48 7.09 14.98 63.93
N PHE A 49 6.93 13.69 63.56
CA PHE A 49 8.01 12.72 63.56
C PHE A 49 9.15 13.07 62.58
N CYS A 50 8.84 13.59 61.40
CA CYS A 50 9.79 14.03 60.43
C CYS A 50 10.57 15.31 60.83
N MET A 51 10.07 16.05 61.78
CA MET A 51 10.74 17.28 62.30
C MET A 51 11.98 16.99 63.15
N GLU A 52 12.15 15.76 63.66
CA GLU A 52 13.30 15.36 64.50
C GLU A 52 14.37 14.55 63.71
N LEU A 53 14.10 14.18 62.44
CA LEU A 53 15.00 13.35 61.66
C LEU A 53 16.27 14.06 61.19
N ASP A 54 17.38 13.33 61.16
CA ASP A 54 18.63 13.76 60.56
C ASP A 54 18.56 13.77 59.00
N LEU A 55 19.54 14.43 58.36
CA LEU A 55 19.62 14.58 56.91
C LEU A 55 19.67 13.22 56.17
N GLN A 56 20.30 12.19 56.80
CA GLN A 56 20.39 10.87 56.20
C GLN A 56 19.06 10.14 56.21
N SER A 57 18.31 10.25 57.30
CA SER A 57 16.97 9.68 57.41
C SER A 57 15.95 10.35 56.49
N CYS A 58 16.02 11.68 56.35
CA CYS A 58 15.26 12.43 55.35
C CYS A 58 15.55 11.96 53.93
N ALA A 59 16.79 11.69 53.60
CA ALA A 59 17.20 11.19 52.30
C ALA A 59 16.73 9.77 52.02
N ARG A 60 16.68 8.90 53.07
CA ARG A 60 16.12 7.53 52.96
C ARG A 60 14.62 7.55 52.73
N LEU A 61 13.86 8.39 53.43
CA LEU A 61 12.41 8.56 53.25
C LEU A 61 12.10 9.05 51.84
N LEU A 62 12.87 10.00 51.29
CA LEU A 62 12.69 10.42 49.90
C LEU A 62 12.97 9.31 48.90
N ASN A 63 13.92 8.42 49.19
CA ASN A 63 14.18 7.26 48.30
C ASN A 63 13.01 6.30 48.31
N THR A 64 12.40 6.01 49.46
CA THR A 64 11.19 5.14 49.51
C THR A 64 10.00 5.78 48.81
N VAL A 65 9.82 7.09 48.97
CA VAL A 65 8.80 7.83 48.22
C VAL A 65 9.04 7.83 46.71
N ASN A 66 10.30 7.98 46.28
CA ASN A 66 10.71 7.89 44.88
C ASN A 66 10.50 6.50 44.29
N SER A 67 10.75 5.43 45.05
CA SER A 67 10.52 4.06 44.58
C SER A 67 9.04 3.75 44.46
N ASN A 68 8.22 4.24 45.38
CA ASN A 68 6.77 4.01 45.43
C ASN A 68 5.95 5.01 44.60
N GLN A 69 6.60 6.04 44.02
CA GLN A 69 5.98 7.14 43.28
C GLN A 69 4.79 7.81 44.00
N SER A 70 4.86 7.91 45.31
CA SER A 70 3.80 8.50 46.14
C SER A 70 3.89 10.02 46.19
N LEU A 71 3.13 10.68 45.33
CA LEU A 71 3.09 12.16 45.28
C LEU A 71 2.61 12.83 46.56
N PRO A 72 1.51 12.34 47.27
CA PRO A 72 1.09 12.98 48.53
C PRO A 72 2.14 12.99 49.59
N ASN A 73 2.81 11.87 49.82
CA ASN A 73 3.92 11.77 50.79
C ASN A 73 5.12 12.64 50.41
N GLY A 74 5.39 12.73 49.12
CA GLY A 74 6.43 13.61 48.59
C GLY A 74 6.14 15.08 48.84
N LYS A 75 4.93 15.55 48.64
CA LYS A 75 4.51 16.94 48.95
C LYS A 75 4.58 17.24 50.43
N GLN A 76 4.21 16.28 51.29
CA GLN A 76 4.33 16.44 52.75
C GLN A 76 5.81 16.61 53.19
N LEU A 77 6.69 15.75 52.68
CA LEU A 77 8.13 15.88 52.93
C LEU A 77 8.71 17.22 52.41
N HIS A 78 8.24 17.69 51.26
CA HIS A 78 8.65 19.00 50.73
C HIS A 78 8.28 20.12 51.68
N LEU A 79 7.08 20.11 52.24
CA LEU A 79 6.65 21.09 53.27
C LEU A 79 7.53 21.06 54.52
N VAL A 80 7.89 19.88 55.02
CA VAL A 80 8.80 19.73 56.16
C VAL A 80 10.17 20.33 55.84
N PHE A 81 10.73 20.08 54.69
CA PHE A 81 12.02 20.59 54.27
C PHE A 81 12.02 22.11 54.05
N LEU A 82 10.92 22.67 53.58
CA LEU A 82 10.72 24.13 53.48
C LEU A 82 10.70 24.77 54.88
N LYS A 83 9.92 24.21 55.82
CA LYS A 83 9.85 24.71 57.20
C LYS A 83 11.20 24.70 57.90
N ARG A 84 12.01 23.66 57.65
CA ARG A 84 13.36 23.51 58.21
C ARG A 84 14.43 24.35 57.51
N GLY A 85 14.16 24.95 56.39
CA GLY A 85 15.14 25.67 55.60
C GLY A 85 16.23 24.78 54.98
N ILE A 86 16.02 23.46 54.92
CA ILE A 86 17.01 22.47 54.49
C ILE A 86 17.30 22.57 52.99
N LEU A 87 16.34 22.98 52.19
CA LEU A 87 16.45 22.99 50.72
C LEU A 87 17.61 23.91 50.24
N ASN A 88 17.90 24.99 50.94
CA ASN A 88 18.98 25.90 50.58
C ASN A 88 20.37 25.40 51.05
N SER A 89 20.41 24.51 52.03
CA SER A 89 21.67 24.01 52.65
C SER A 89 22.06 22.60 52.20
N ALA A 90 21.11 21.79 51.70
CA ALA A 90 21.33 20.38 51.35
C ALA A 90 20.92 20.09 49.89
N LEU A 91 21.85 20.34 48.94
CA LEU A 91 21.67 20.08 47.52
C LEU A 91 21.21 18.63 47.20
N THR A 92 21.67 17.66 47.98
CA THR A 92 21.27 16.25 47.82
C THR A 92 19.79 16.00 48.08
N ILE A 93 19.18 16.67 49.04
CA ILE A 93 17.76 16.56 49.37
C ILE A 93 16.92 17.26 48.27
N ALA A 94 17.34 18.47 47.87
CA ALA A 94 16.68 19.21 46.81
C ALA A 94 16.68 18.40 45.48
N ASN A 95 17.79 17.78 45.12
CA ASN A 95 17.88 16.93 43.94
C ASN A 95 16.97 15.67 44.00
N ARG A 96 16.85 15.01 45.17
CA ARG A 96 15.97 13.87 45.36
C ARG A 96 14.49 14.29 45.29
N LEU A 97 14.18 15.44 45.83
CA LEU A 97 12.81 15.99 45.75
C LEU A 97 12.46 16.35 44.29
N LEU A 98 13.41 16.95 43.57
CA LEU A 98 13.28 17.22 42.14
C LEU A 98 13.04 15.93 41.37
N GLN A 99 13.80 14.87 41.66
CA GLN A 99 13.63 13.56 41.05
C GLN A 99 12.23 12.94 41.35
N MET A 100 11.71 13.17 42.57
CA MET A 100 10.34 12.73 42.91
C MET A 100 9.31 13.44 42.06
N TYR A 101 9.34 14.76 41.94
CA TYR A 101 8.39 15.51 41.12
C TYR A 101 8.46 15.13 39.63
N THR A 102 9.68 14.97 39.09
CA THR A 102 9.88 14.57 37.70
C THR A 102 9.34 13.14 37.43
N ARG A 103 9.55 12.19 38.36
CA ARG A 103 9.02 10.82 38.23
C ARG A 103 7.52 10.75 38.33
N CYS A 104 6.91 11.61 39.23
CA CYS A 104 5.45 11.69 39.39
C CYS A 104 4.76 12.55 38.33
N GLY A 105 5.49 13.10 37.36
CA GLY A 105 4.88 13.88 36.26
C GLY A 105 4.54 15.32 36.61
N GLN A 106 4.85 15.80 37.83
CA GLN A 106 4.57 17.16 38.29
C GLN A 106 5.65 18.13 37.82
N MET A 107 5.75 18.30 36.48
CA MET A 107 6.81 19.11 35.88
C MET A 107 6.71 20.59 36.21
N ALA A 108 5.52 21.11 36.53
CA ALA A 108 5.33 22.48 36.98
C ALA A 108 5.97 22.72 38.38
N ASP A 109 5.72 21.80 39.33
CA ASP A 109 6.26 21.85 40.67
C ASP A 109 7.79 21.61 40.65
N ALA A 110 8.25 20.70 39.78
CA ALA A 110 9.67 20.46 39.53
C ALA A 110 10.39 21.71 39.00
N GLN A 111 9.75 22.43 38.05
CA GLN A 111 10.32 23.65 37.49
C GLN A 111 10.41 24.77 38.54
N LEU A 112 9.39 24.96 39.37
CA LEU A 112 9.41 25.93 40.45
C LEU A 112 10.53 25.62 41.43
N LEU A 113 10.68 24.36 41.85
CA LEU A 113 11.78 23.97 42.77
C LEU A 113 13.13 24.18 42.10
N PHE A 114 13.27 23.84 40.80
CA PHE A 114 14.50 24.04 40.06
C PHE A 114 14.90 25.53 40.01
N ASP A 115 13.93 26.42 39.74
CA ASP A 115 14.16 27.84 39.59
C ASP A 115 14.59 28.50 40.92
N GLU A 116 14.07 27.96 42.04
CA GLU A 116 14.40 28.45 43.39
C GLU A 116 15.75 27.94 43.96
N MET A 117 16.27 26.83 43.38
CA MET A 117 17.57 26.31 43.85
C MET A 117 18.68 27.30 43.59
N SER A 118 19.36 27.75 44.67
CA SER A 118 20.49 28.66 44.61
C SER A 118 21.75 28.02 44.00
N GLN A 119 21.92 26.72 44.18
CA GLN A 119 23.00 25.92 43.60
C GLN A 119 22.43 24.79 42.77
N ARG A 120 22.94 24.63 41.55
CA ARG A 120 22.55 23.58 40.60
C ARG A 120 23.80 22.89 40.08
N ASN A 121 23.87 21.57 40.19
CA ASN A 121 24.94 20.75 39.63
C ASN A 121 24.46 20.00 38.37
N CYS A 122 25.37 19.31 37.71
CA CYS A 122 25.03 18.54 36.50
C CYS A 122 23.87 17.55 36.75
N PHE A 123 23.76 16.94 37.92
CA PHE A 123 22.69 16.04 38.28
C PHE A 123 21.32 16.75 38.29
N THR A 124 21.28 17.97 38.89
CA THR A 124 20.06 18.81 38.92
C THR A 124 19.55 19.10 37.53
N TRP A 125 20.43 19.56 36.64
CA TRP A 125 20.09 19.85 35.23
C TRP A 125 19.62 18.58 34.49
N ASN A 126 20.37 17.47 34.60
CA ASN A 126 20.06 16.23 33.94
C ASN A 126 18.72 15.65 34.41
N THR A 127 18.38 15.74 35.70
CA THR A 127 17.09 15.30 36.24
C THR A 127 15.92 16.06 35.63
N MET A 128 16.05 17.38 35.44
CA MET A 128 15.01 18.18 34.78
C MET A 128 14.89 17.87 33.29
N ILE A 129 16.02 17.76 32.60
CA ILE A 129 16.08 17.43 31.18
C ILE A 129 15.44 16.06 30.94
N GLU A 130 15.81 15.03 31.70
CA GLU A 130 15.23 13.70 31.64
C GLU A 130 13.74 13.71 31.96
N GLY A 131 13.32 14.50 32.98
CA GLY A 131 11.91 14.64 33.31
C GLY A 131 11.10 15.23 32.16
N TYR A 132 11.55 16.31 31.54
CA TYR A 132 10.86 16.89 30.40
C TYR A 132 10.83 15.95 29.20
N MET A 133 11.92 15.21 28.91
CA MET A 133 11.95 14.18 27.86
C MET A 133 10.91 13.09 28.12
N LYS A 134 10.88 12.55 29.34
CA LYS A 134 9.95 11.48 29.73
C LYS A 134 8.47 11.85 29.54
N TRP A 135 8.14 13.13 29.77
CA TRP A 135 6.77 13.63 29.68
C TRP A 135 6.46 14.34 28.35
N GLY A 136 7.27 14.11 27.30
CA GLY A 136 7.01 14.57 25.93
C GLY A 136 7.19 16.08 25.71
N LYS A 137 7.77 16.83 26.66
CA LYS A 137 8.02 18.28 26.56
C LYS A 137 9.40 18.56 25.99
N MET A 138 9.63 18.15 24.75
CA MET A 138 10.93 18.23 24.06
C MET A 138 11.57 19.61 24.05
N ASN A 139 10.79 20.63 23.66
CA ASN A 139 11.31 21.98 23.54
C ASN A 139 11.88 22.49 24.87
N ASN A 140 11.16 22.26 25.96
CA ASN A 140 11.62 22.65 27.30
C ASN A 140 12.93 21.94 27.70
N SER A 141 13.05 20.66 27.33
CA SER A 141 14.24 19.86 27.57
C SER A 141 15.44 20.40 26.78
N LEU A 142 15.27 20.68 25.49
CA LEU A 142 16.31 21.23 24.63
C LEU A 142 16.74 22.64 25.10
N ASP A 143 15.80 23.47 25.53
CA ASP A 143 16.11 24.81 26.06
C ASP A 143 16.92 24.73 27.36
N LEU A 144 16.54 23.85 28.27
CA LEU A 144 17.34 23.60 29.48
C LEU A 144 18.73 23.06 29.15
N PHE A 145 18.82 22.13 28.18
CA PHE A 145 20.12 21.63 27.76
C PHE A 145 21.00 22.71 27.13
N ARG A 146 20.44 23.64 26.37
CA ARG A 146 21.18 24.79 25.82
C ARG A 146 21.66 25.72 26.92
N LEU A 147 20.82 25.98 27.94
CA LEU A 147 21.13 26.87 29.07
C LEU A 147 22.09 26.25 30.10
N MET A 148 22.29 24.94 30.07
CA MET A 148 23.17 24.23 31.00
C MET A 148 24.63 24.73 30.89
N PRO A 149 25.24 25.24 31.97
CA PRO A 149 26.55 25.90 31.92
C PRO A 149 27.70 24.95 31.54
N SER A 150 27.69 23.74 32.10
CA SER A 150 28.68 22.69 31.81
C SER A 150 27.97 21.37 31.51
N LYS A 151 28.15 20.89 30.30
CA LYS A 151 27.54 19.62 29.81
C LYS A 151 28.55 18.50 30.01
N ASN A 152 28.17 17.47 30.74
CA ASN A 152 28.94 16.23 30.83
C ASN A 152 28.45 15.19 29.81
N GLU A 153 29.16 14.12 29.68
CA GLU A 153 28.83 13.01 28.79
C GLU A 153 27.41 12.45 29.02
N PHE A 154 27.05 12.31 30.31
CA PHE A 154 25.70 11.85 30.68
C PHE A 154 24.60 12.81 30.22
N SER A 155 24.85 14.13 30.25
CA SER A 155 23.89 15.14 29.77
C SER A 155 23.59 14.97 28.28
N TRP A 156 24.63 14.75 27.47
CA TRP A 156 24.47 14.46 26.04
C TRP A 156 23.72 13.17 25.80
N ASN A 157 24.04 12.09 26.54
CA ASN A 157 23.38 10.81 26.42
C ASN A 157 21.88 10.92 26.70
N VAL A 158 21.50 11.59 27.79
CA VAL A 158 20.09 11.77 28.18
C VAL A 158 19.32 12.50 27.10
N VAL A 159 19.86 13.57 26.53
CA VAL A 159 19.15 14.34 25.49
C VAL A 159 19.07 13.58 24.19
N ILE A 160 20.18 13.02 23.69
CA ILE A 160 20.20 12.34 22.41
C ILE A 160 19.34 11.07 22.47
N LEU A 161 19.47 10.24 23.51
CA LEU A 161 18.63 9.04 23.66
C LEU A 161 17.17 9.36 23.93
N GLY A 162 16.88 10.47 24.61
CA GLY A 162 15.53 10.97 24.80
C GLY A 162 14.89 11.36 23.49
N LEU A 163 15.61 12.05 22.61
CA LEU A 163 15.16 12.40 21.27
C LEU A 163 14.96 11.15 20.37
N VAL A 164 15.84 10.16 20.49
CA VAL A 164 15.67 8.88 19.79
C VAL A 164 14.38 8.19 20.21
N LYS A 165 14.08 8.12 21.51
CA LYS A 165 12.83 7.55 22.03
C LYS A 165 11.59 8.32 21.58
N ALA A 166 11.75 9.59 21.34
CA ALA A 166 10.68 10.47 20.88
C ALA A 166 10.58 10.57 19.36
N GLU A 167 11.35 9.74 18.64
CA GLU A 167 11.35 9.64 17.17
C GLU A 167 11.90 10.89 16.44
N GLU A 168 12.50 11.84 17.18
CA GLU A 168 13.12 13.04 16.63
C GLU A 168 14.57 12.80 16.17
N LEU A 169 14.76 11.80 15.31
CA LEU A 169 16.07 11.29 14.89
C LEU A 169 16.95 12.33 14.19
N GLY A 170 16.35 13.26 13.43
CA GLY A 170 17.07 14.31 12.73
C GLY A 170 17.74 15.31 13.68
N VAL A 171 17.09 15.63 14.80
CA VAL A 171 17.64 16.51 15.84
C VAL A 171 18.72 15.76 16.64
N ALA A 172 18.45 14.49 16.96
CA ALA A 172 19.40 13.64 17.68
C ALA A 172 20.72 13.48 16.90
N ARG A 173 20.66 13.28 15.56
CA ARG A 173 21.86 13.19 14.72
C ARG A 173 22.66 14.50 14.67
N ARG A 174 21.98 15.65 14.61
CA ARG A 174 22.67 16.94 14.69
C ARG A 174 23.41 17.13 16.01
N LEU A 175 22.78 16.78 17.13
CA LEU A 175 23.42 16.86 18.45
C LEU A 175 24.59 15.88 18.57
N LEU A 176 24.56 14.71 17.96
CA LEU A 176 25.71 13.81 17.88
C LEU A 176 26.92 14.50 17.20
N SER A 177 26.69 15.29 16.13
CA SER A 177 27.76 15.99 15.45
C SER A 177 28.35 17.14 16.33
N GLU A 178 27.56 17.73 17.22
CA GLU A 178 27.96 18.78 18.15
C GLU A 178 28.62 18.23 19.43
N MET A 179 28.45 16.93 19.72
CA MET A 179 28.98 16.31 20.94
C MET A 179 30.51 16.29 20.93
N PRO A 180 31.17 16.86 21.93
CA PRO A 180 32.64 17.03 21.94
C PRO A 180 33.39 15.70 22.03
N ARG A 181 32.90 14.77 22.82
CA ARG A 181 33.43 13.40 22.95
C ARG A 181 32.27 12.43 22.75
N LYS A 182 32.28 11.76 21.62
CA LYS A 182 31.27 10.74 21.29
C LYS A 182 31.57 9.49 22.11
N ASN A 183 30.52 8.72 22.43
CA ASN A 183 30.64 7.45 23.11
C ASN A 183 29.74 6.39 22.46
N GLU A 184 30.03 5.14 22.74
CA GLU A 184 29.31 3.98 22.19
C GLU A 184 27.80 4.02 22.48
N VAL A 185 27.40 4.47 23.67
CA VAL A 185 26.01 4.48 24.12
C VAL A 185 25.12 5.31 23.19
N VAL A 186 25.62 6.47 22.74
CA VAL A 186 24.89 7.36 21.83
C VAL A 186 24.85 6.78 20.42
N TRP A 187 25.97 6.24 19.93
CA TRP A 187 26.00 5.57 18.64
C TRP A 187 25.02 4.40 18.58
N ASN A 188 25.07 3.54 19.62
CA ASN A 188 24.18 2.38 19.73
C ASN A 188 22.71 2.79 19.73
N GLY A 189 22.38 3.82 20.52
CA GLY A 189 21.03 4.36 20.59
C GLY A 189 20.53 4.89 19.26
N LEU A 190 21.36 5.65 18.53
CA LEU A 190 21.00 6.18 17.23
C LEU A 190 20.86 5.09 16.15
N ILE A 191 21.81 4.16 16.06
CA ILE A 191 21.76 3.05 15.11
C ILE A 191 20.49 2.23 15.34
N HIS A 192 20.20 1.89 16.59
CA HIS A 192 18.99 1.16 16.95
C HIS A 192 17.72 1.98 16.68
N GLY A 193 17.71 3.28 17.00
CA GLY A 193 16.59 4.16 16.74
C GLY A 193 16.22 4.22 15.25
N TYR A 194 17.20 4.47 14.38
CA TYR A 194 16.98 4.50 12.94
C TYR A 194 16.54 3.13 12.38
N ALA A 195 17.12 2.03 12.86
CA ALA A 195 16.71 0.69 12.45
C ALA A 195 15.25 0.40 12.85
N LYS A 196 14.88 0.71 14.09
CA LYS A 196 13.51 0.51 14.61
C LYS A 196 12.45 1.35 13.88
N MET A 197 12.81 2.56 13.46
CA MET A 197 11.92 3.46 12.71
C MET A 197 11.79 3.12 11.23
N GLY A 198 12.37 2.01 10.77
CA GLY A 198 12.27 1.57 9.37
C GLY A 198 13.23 2.30 8.42
N PHE A 199 14.31 2.88 8.93
CA PHE A 199 15.38 3.48 8.12
C PHE A 199 16.69 2.67 8.18
N PRO A 200 16.69 1.37 7.80
CA PRO A 200 17.85 0.49 7.96
C PRO A 200 19.07 0.97 7.17
N GLY A 201 18.88 1.60 6.00
CA GLY A 201 19.99 2.16 5.23
C GLY A 201 20.72 3.28 5.97
N VAL A 202 20.01 4.15 6.69
CA VAL A 202 20.62 5.20 7.50
C VAL A 202 21.32 4.60 8.72
N ALA A 203 20.72 3.58 9.34
CA ALA A 203 21.34 2.85 10.44
C ALA A 203 22.69 2.23 10.03
N LEU A 204 22.79 1.66 8.83
CA LEU A 204 24.03 1.11 8.27
C LEU A 204 25.08 2.19 7.96
N CYS A 205 24.66 3.36 7.48
CA CYS A 205 25.56 4.49 7.31
C CYS A 205 26.14 4.96 8.66
N LEU A 206 25.28 5.06 9.68
CA LEU A 206 25.73 5.41 11.05
C LEU A 206 26.63 4.33 11.65
N PHE A 207 26.34 3.07 11.41
CA PHE A 207 27.20 1.97 11.85
C PHE A 207 28.59 2.07 11.19
N LYS A 208 28.67 2.39 9.91
CA LYS A 208 29.94 2.62 9.23
C LYS A 208 30.69 3.83 9.82
N GLU A 209 30.00 4.96 10.05
CA GLU A 209 30.57 6.13 10.72
C GLU A 209 31.08 5.78 12.13
N PHE A 210 30.35 4.92 12.86
CA PHE A 210 30.74 4.42 14.18
C PHE A 210 32.03 3.59 14.13
N ILE A 211 32.14 2.67 13.17
CA ILE A 211 33.34 1.86 12.95
C ILE A 211 34.56 2.74 12.62
N ASP A 212 34.38 3.74 11.76
CA ASP A 212 35.44 4.68 11.40
C ASP A 212 35.86 5.56 12.58
N TRP A 213 34.91 5.93 13.45
CA TRP A 213 35.20 6.65 14.68
C TRP A 213 35.96 5.78 15.70
N ASP A 214 35.50 4.54 15.95
CA ASP A 214 36.10 3.56 16.84
C ASP A 214 37.57 3.30 16.46
N PHE A 215 37.83 3.10 15.16
CA PHE A 215 39.17 2.88 14.65
C PHE A 215 40.11 4.08 14.89
N ARG A 216 39.59 5.34 14.76
CA ARG A 216 40.42 6.56 14.94
C ARG A 216 40.68 6.91 16.37
N GLU A 217 39.67 6.81 17.24
CA GLU A 217 39.74 7.27 18.64
C GLU A 217 40.20 6.17 19.58
N MET A 218 39.82 4.90 19.34
CA MET A 218 40.07 3.77 20.23
C MET A 218 41.11 2.78 19.65
N GLY A 219 41.64 3.04 18.46
CA GLY A 219 42.61 2.15 17.80
C GLY A 219 42.04 0.82 17.33
N GLY A 220 40.72 0.70 17.22
CA GLY A 220 40.01 -0.52 16.78
C GLY A 220 40.03 -1.66 17.79
N ALA A 221 40.44 -1.37 19.04
CA ALA A 221 40.55 -2.33 20.12
C ALA A 221 39.30 -2.37 21.04
N SER A 222 38.28 -1.55 20.77
CA SER A 222 37.06 -1.59 21.57
C SER A 222 36.27 -2.87 21.30
N HIS A 223 35.81 -3.50 22.36
CA HIS A 223 34.83 -4.57 22.28
C HIS A 223 33.51 -3.96 21.82
N ILE A 224 33.22 -4.04 20.50
CA ILE A 224 31.94 -3.60 19.97
C ILE A 224 30.85 -4.46 20.62
N ASP A 225 29.87 -3.79 21.22
CA ASP A 225 28.76 -4.45 21.90
C ASP A 225 28.01 -5.37 20.92
N SER A 226 27.72 -6.62 21.36
CA SER A 226 26.97 -7.62 20.59
C SER A 226 25.61 -7.08 20.14
N PHE A 227 24.98 -6.21 20.93
CA PHE A 227 23.70 -5.56 20.61
C PHE A 227 23.79 -4.66 19.37
N VAL A 228 24.86 -3.90 19.20
CA VAL A 228 25.06 -3.05 18.01
C VAL A 228 25.28 -3.88 16.77
N LEU A 229 26.11 -4.92 16.89
CA LEU A 229 26.37 -5.86 15.80
C LEU A 229 25.07 -6.57 15.39
N ALA A 230 24.26 -7.01 16.32
CA ALA A 230 22.95 -7.62 16.07
C ALA A 230 22.00 -6.63 15.36
N THR A 231 21.97 -5.37 15.81
CA THR A 231 21.16 -4.33 15.16
C THR A 231 21.63 -4.03 13.73
N ALA A 232 22.93 -3.94 13.50
CA ALA A 232 23.52 -3.74 12.18
C ALA A 232 23.25 -4.93 11.23
N LEU A 233 23.36 -6.16 11.74
CA LEU A 233 22.99 -7.38 10.98
C LEU A 233 21.49 -7.40 10.65
N GLY A 234 20.62 -6.99 11.58
CA GLY A 234 19.20 -6.82 11.34
C GLY A 234 18.94 -5.82 10.21
N ALA A 235 19.62 -4.67 10.24
CA ALA A 235 19.53 -3.66 9.17
C ALA A 235 20.08 -4.18 7.83
N CYS A 236 21.15 -5.00 7.82
CA CYS A 236 21.62 -5.69 6.61
C CYS A 236 20.58 -6.66 6.07
N ALA A 237 19.89 -7.38 6.95
CA ALA A 237 18.81 -8.29 6.59
C ALA A 237 17.64 -7.55 5.91
N ASP A 238 17.24 -6.39 6.43
CA ASP A 238 16.12 -5.60 5.91
C ASP A 238 16.46 -4.89 4.59
N THR A 239 17.71 -4.47 4.42
CA THR A 239 18.20 -3.89 3.14
C THR A 239 18.67 -4.94 2.14
N ARG A 240 18.66 -6.21 2.50
CA ARG A 240 19.22 -7.34 1.71
C ARG A 240 20.69 -7.12 1.31
N SER A 241 21.45 -6.42 2.15
CA SER A 241 22.86 -6.12 1.92
C SER A 241 23.75 -7.26 2.44
N ALA A 242 23.72 -8.42 1.76
CA ALA A 242 24.44 -9.63 2.18
C ALA A 242 25.96 -9.43 2.29
N ASP A 243 26.56 -8.66 1.39
CA ASP A 243 28.01 -8.44 1.38
C ASP A 243 28.47 -7.65 2.62
N LEU A 244 27.72 -6.62 3.03
CA LEU A 244 28.01 -5.90 4.25
C LEU A 244 27.79 -6.79 5.49
N GLY A 245 26.73 -7.61 5.48
CA GLY A 245 26.50 -8.59 6.54
C GLY A 245 27.65 -9.59 6.68
N LYS A 246 28.23 -10.08 5.58
CA LYS A 246 29.42 -10.94 5.58
C LYS A 246 30.65 -10.23 6.15
N GLN A 247 30.83 -8.94 5.85
CA GLN A 247 31.92 -8.13 6.43
C GLN A 247 31.76 -7.99 7.95
N ILE A 248 30.53 -7.76 8.43
CA ILE A 248 30.26 -7.69 9.88
C ILE A 248 30.54 -9.06 10.53
N HIS A 249 30.10 -10.16 9.91
CA HIS A 249 30.37 -11.50 10.42
C HIS A 249 31.88 -11.81 10.47
N ALA A 250 32.62 -11.46 9.43
CA ALA A 250 34.10 -11.59 9.42
C ALA A 250 34.73 -10.81 10.58
N ARG A 251 34.22 -9.58 10.88
CA ARG A 251 34.72 -8.78 11.99
C ARG A 251 34.39 -9.38 13.36
N ILE A 252 33.22 -10.00 13.51
CA ILE A 252 32.86 -10.76 14.72
C ILE A 252 33.88 -11.87 14.96
N ILE A 253 34.26 -12.63 13.92
CA ILE A 253 35.23 -13.72 14.02
C ILE A 253 36.64 -13.18 14.34
N VAL A 254 37.09 -12.15 13.63
CA VAL A 254 38.43 -11.56 13.81
C VAL A 254 38.63 -10.95 15.19
N ASN A 255 37.60 -10.31 15.73
CA ASN A 255 37.63 -9.68 17.05
C ASN A 255 37.30 -10.66 18.19
N GLU A 256 37.12 -11.95 17.89
CA GLU A 256 36.77 -13.00 18.86
C GLU A 256 35.54 -12.62 19.70
N VAL A 257 34.56 -11.90 19.11
CA VAL A 257 33.34 -11.51 19.83
C VAL A 257 32.56 -12.76 20.19
N GLU A 258 32.20 -12.92 21.46
CA GLU A 258 31.38 -14.01 21.90
C GLU A 258 29.99 -13.92 21.26
N VAL A 259 29.62 -14.96 20.51
CA VAL A 259 28.34 -15.00 19.79
C VAL A 259 27.27 -15.50 20.74
N ASP A 260 26.52 -14.56 21.33
CA ASP A 260 25.36 -14.86 22.13
C ASP A 260 24.17 -15.30 21.26
N SER A 261 23.06 -15.72 21.88
CA SER A 261 21.87 -16.17 21.14
C SER A 261 21.27 -15.09 20.25
N VAL A 262 21.29 -13.82 20.67
CA VAL A 262 20.72 -12.69 19.90
C VAL A 262 21.55 -12.38 18.66
N LEU A 263 22.88 -12.41 18.79
CA LEU A 263 23.78 -12.19 17.67
C LEU A 263 23.72 -13.34 16.67
N ALA A 264 23.67 -14.60 17.17
CA ALA A 264 23.49 -15.77 16.32
C ALA A 264 22.18 -15.73 15.54
N SER A 265 21.07 -15.35 16.19
CA SER A 265 19.76 -15.19 15.57
C SER A 265 19.77 -14.09 14.49
N SER A 266 20.46 -12.99 14.76
CA SER A 266 20.61 -11.89 13.78
C SER A 266 21.44 -12.31 12.56
N LEU A 267 22.48 -13.14 12.76
CA LEU A 267 23.28 -13.74 11.67
C LEU A 267 22.44 -14.69 10.83
N VAL A 268 21.66 -15.59 11.46
CA VAL A 268 20.74 -16.50 10.74
C VAL A 268 19.74 -15.72 9.89
N ASN A 269 19.12 -14.68 10.46
CA ASN A 269 18.18 -13.82 9.74
C ASN A 269 18.85 -13.08 8.57
N MET A 270 20.05 -12.54 8.77
CA MET A 270 20.82 -11.83 7.75
C MET A 270 21.17 -12.74 6.57
N TYR A 271 21.72 -13.93 6.85
CA TYR A 271 22.05 -14.90 5.81
C TYR A 271 20.79 -15.45 5.13
N GLY A 272 19.72 -15.72 5.89
CA GLY A 272 18.44 -16.18 5.37
C GLY A 272 17.82 -15.20 4.38
N LYS A 273 17.68 -13.92 4.77
CA LYS A 273 17.16 -12.86 3.89
C LYS A 273 18.12 -12.53 2.74
N GLY A 274 19.43 -12.66 2.96
CA GLY A 274 20.46 -12.51 1.93
C GLY A 274 20.54 -13.68 0.96
N GLY A 275 19.87 -14.78 1.30
CA GLY A 275 19.72 -15.96 0.45
C GLY A 275 20.86 -16.97 0.53
N ASP A 276 21.74 -16.85 1.48
CA ASP A 276 22.85 -17.79 1.75
C ASP A 276 22.40 -18.79 2.82
N LEU A 277 21.55 -19.74 2.38
CA LEU A 277 20.92 -20.72 3.29
C LEU A 277 21.91 -21.67 3.94
N ASP A 278 23.04 -21.93 3.28
CA ASP A 278 24.06 -22.86 3.81
C ASP A 278 24.76 -22.26 5.03
N ASN A 279 25.15 -20.98 4.96
CA ASN A 279 25.71 -20.28 6.10
C ASN A 279 24.69 -20.06 7.22
N ALA A 280 23.42 -19.79 6.88
CA ALA A 280 22.35 -19.68 7.88
C ALA A 280 22.16 -21.00 8.64
N ASN A 281 22.11 -22.14 7.94
CA ASN A 281 22.04 -23.47 8.52
C ASN A 281 23.27 -23.82 9.37
N TYR A 282 24.46 -23.45 8.88
CA TYR A 282 25.70 -23.72 9.62
C TYR A 282 25.69 -23.02 10.98
N ILE A 283 25.23 -21.79 11.05
CA ILE A 283 25.15 -21.03 12.31
C ILE A 283 24.07 -21.63 13.20
N LEU A 284 22.87 -21.90 12.65
CA LEU A 284 21.77 -22.52 13.41
C LEU A 284 22.20 -23.82 14.09
N ASN A 285 22.89 -24.70 13.35
CA ASN A 285 23.33 -25.98 13.87
C ASN A 285 24.41 -25.87 14.99
N ARG A 286 25.02 -24.69 15.13
CA ARG A 286 25.97 -24.39 16.22
C ARG A 286 25.31 -23.76 17.44
N MET A 287 24.09 -23.29 17.33
CA MET A 287 23.33 -22.78 18.48
C MET A 287 22.94 -23.94 19.38
N GLN A 288 23.23 -23.84 20.67
CA GLN A 288 22.85 -24.86 21.64
C GLN A 288 21.34 -24.99 21.78
N ASN A 289 20.65 -23.87 21.79
CA ASN A 289 19.18 -23.76 21.84
C ASN A 289 18.74 -22.70 20.82
N PRO A 290 18.44 -23.09 19.57
CA PRO A 290 17.88 -22.17 18.58
C PRO A 290 16.56 -21.55 19.09
N ASP A 291 16.46 -20.24 19.03
CA ASP A 291 15.24 -19.55 19.40
C ASP A 291 14.19 -19.56 18.27
N ASN A 292 12.95 -19.27 18.63
CA ASN A 292 11.84 -19.24 17.67
C ASN A 292 12.06 -18.22 16.56
N PHE A 293 12.81 -17.14 16.83
CA PHE A 293 13.10 -16.10 15.84
C PHE A 293 14.04 -16.62 14.74
N SER A 294 15.15 -17.31 15.13
CA SER A 294 16.08 -17.91 14.18
C SER A 294 15.42 -18.96 13.30
N LEU A 295 14.63 -19.83 13.94
CA LEU A 295 13.94 -20.93 13.25
C LEU A 295 12.88 -20.37 12.26
N SER A 296 12.07 -19.40 12.68
CA SER A 296 11.07 -18.77 11.81
C SER A 296 11.72 -17.97 10.67
N ALA A 297 12.84 -17.29 10.94
CA ALA A 297 13.60 -16.59 9.91
C ALA A 297 14.14 -17.55 8.84
N LEU A 298 14.67 -18.70 9.25
CA LEU A 298 15.18 -19.71 8.32
C LEU A 298 14.05 -20.40 7.55
N ILE A 299 12.94 -20.76 8.20
CA ILE A 299 11.74 -21.29 7.53
C ILE A 299 11.24 -20.31 6.47
N SER A 300 11.12 -19.03 6.82
CA SER A 300 10.73 -17.97 5.86
C SER A 300 11.73 -17.80 4.70
N ALA A 301 13.03 -18.02 4.96
CA ALA A 301 14.04 -17.96 3.92
C ALA A 301 13.97 -19.16 2.95
N TYR A 302 13.69 -20.35 3.46
CA TYR A 302 13.43 -21.54 2.62
C TYR A 302 12.17 -21.37 1.78
N SER A 303 11.07 -20.88 2.39
CA SER A 303 9.81 -20.59 1.71
C SER A 303 10.00 -19.66 0.51
N LYS A 304 10.71 -18.55 0.68
CA LYS A 304 11.00 -17.60 -0.41
C LYS A 304 11.76 -18.19 -1.59
N ARG A 305 12.39 -19.35 -1.40
CA ARG A 305 13.12 -20.10 -2.43
C ARG A 305 12.38 -21.33 -2.92
N GLY A 306 11.15 -21.54 -2.50
CA GLY A 306 10.35 -22.71 -2.85
C GLY A 306 10.89 -24.04 -2.28
N ARG A 307 11.74 -23.99 -1.23
CA ARG A 307 12.35 -25.19 -0.62
C ARG A 307 11.60 -25.61 0.66
N MET A 308 10.30 -25.84 0.54
CA MET A 308 9.44 -26.17 1.71
C MET A 308 9.77 -27.53 2.33
N ASP A 309 10.28 -28.47 1.55
CA ASP A 309 10.75 -29.77 2.08
C ASP A 309 11.86 -29.62 3.13
N ASP A 310 12.81 -28.69 2.91
CA ASP A 310 13.89 -28.45 3.86
C ASP A 310 13.39 -27.68 5.10
N ALA A 311 12.46 -26.73 4.91
CA ALA A 311 11.77 -26.08 6.02
C ALA A 311 11.02 -27.11 6.89
N ARG A 312 10.33 -28.09 6.26
CA ARG A 312 9.60 -29.16 6.96
C ARG A 312 10.55 -30.06 7.75
N LYS A 313 11.74 -30.42 7.23
CA LYS A 313 12.75 -31.18 7.96
C LYS A 313 13.17 -30.49 9.25
N ILE A 314 13.43 -29.16 9.18
CA ILE A 314 13.80 -28.38 10.36
C ILE A 314 12.65 -28.34 11.36
N PHE A 315 11.43 -28.10 10.88
CA PHE A 315 10.24 -28.05 11.74
C PHE A 315 10.02 -29.38 12.48
N ASN A 316 10.18 -30.50 11.80
CA ASN A 316 9.98 -31.84 12.38
C ASN A 316 11.04 -32.24 13.42
N LEU A 317 12.18 -31.55 13.49
CA LEU A 317 13.19 -31.75 14.54
C LEU A 317 12.81 -31.10 15.87
N ILE A 318 11.80 -30.24 15.88
CA ILE A 318 11.38 -29.48 17.05
C ILE A 318 10.30 -30.28 17.78
N THR A 319 10.55 -30.62 19.03
CA THR A 319 9.66 -31.48 19.85
C THR A 319 8.39 -30.75 20.31
N ASP A 320 8.45 -29.43 20.50
CA ASP A 320 7.32 -28.59 20.94
C ASP A 320 7.36 -27.26 20.15
N PRO A 321 6.84 -27.23 18.92
CA PRO A 321 6.87 -26.04 18.08
C PRO A 321 5.96 -24.94 18.64
N SER A 322 6.50 -23.74 18.83
CA SER A 322 5.67 -22.59 19.23
C SER A 322 4.69 -22.20 18.14
N ILE A 323 3.63 -21.47 18.51
CA ILE A 323 2.63 -20.93 17.57
C ILE A 323 3.27 -20.11 16.43
N VAL A 324 4.37 -19.40 16.73
CA VAL A 324 5.10 -18.60 15.73
C VAL A 324 5.71 -19.49 14.63
N LEU A 325 6.22 -20.65 15.00
CA LEU A 325 6.78 -21.61 14.04
C LEU A 325 5.70 -22.26 13.19
N TRP A 326 4.56 -22.64 13.80
CA TRP A 326 3.40 -23.12 13.07
C TRP A 326 2.93 -22.10 12.04
N ASN A 327 2.77 -20.83 12.48
CA ASN A 327 2.37 -19.74 11.60
C ASN A 327 3.37 -19.51 10.46
N SER A 328 4.68 -19.58 10.76
CA SER A 328 5.73 -19.42 9.74
C SER A 328 5.69 -20.53 8.68
N MET A 329 5.43 -21.78 9.10
CA MET A 329 5.29 -22.92 8.19
C MET A 329 4.02 -22.82 7.35
N ILE A 330 2.86 -22.54 7.96
CA ILE A 330 1.58 -22.38 7.26
C ILE A 330 1.69 -21.25 6.22
N SER A 331 2.18 -20.09 6.64
CA SER A 331 2.41 -18.95 5.74
C SER A 331 3.43 -19.25 4.64
N GLY A 332 4.44 -20.07 4.94
CA GLY A 332 5.42 -20.56 3.99
C GLY A 332 4.79 -21.39 2.88
N PHE A 333 4.01 -22.40 3.22
CA PHE A 333 3.28 -23.21 2.24
C PHE A 333 2.31 -22.40 1.39
N VAL A 334 1.59 -21.45 1.99
CA VAL A 334 0.70 -20.53 1.25
C VAL A 334 1.50 -19.69 0.25
N SER A 335 2.68 -19.21 0.62
CA SER A 335 3.54 -18.40 -0.25
C SER A 335 4.15 -19.19 -1.41
N CYS A 336 4.25 -20.51 -1.28
CA CYS A 336 4.74 -21.43 -2.31
C CYS A 336 3.61 -22.05 -3.15
N ASP A 337 2.36 -21.58 -2.95
CA ASP A 337 1.15 -22.11 -3.61
C ASP A 337 0.84 -23.59 -3.26
N GLU A 338 1.45 -24.10 -2.18
CA GLU A 338 1.21 -25.45 -1.64
C GLU A 338 0.05 -25.43 -0.64
N VAL A 339 -1.12 -25.00 -1.11
CA VAL A 339 -2.29 -24.70 -0.27
C VAL A 339 -2.79 -25.92 0.51
N LEU A 340 -2.75 -27.10 -0.09
CA LEU A 340 -3.20 -28.34 0.58
C LEU A 340 -2.32 -28.67 1.77
N GLU A 341 -1.01 -28.52 1.65
CA GLU A 341 -0.07 -28.74 2.74
C GLU A 341 -0.27 -27.74 3.88
N ALA A 342 -0.56 -26.49 3.56
CA ALA A 342 -0.90 -25.47 4.56
C ALA A 342 -2.15 -25.87 5.38
N LEU A 343 -3.19 -26.35 4.73
CA LEU A 343 -4.43 -26.79 5.39
C LEU A 343 -4.23 -28.07 6.21
N LEU A 344 -3.44 -29.02 5.71
CA LEU A 344 -3.07 -30.23 6.44
C LEU A 344 -2.27 -29.89 7.69
N LEU A 345 -1.32 -28.98 7.58
CA LEU A 345 -0.49 -28.51 8.69
C LEU A 345 -1.32 -27.82 9.78
N PHE A 346 -2.31 -27.02 9.39
CA PHE A 346 -3.27 -26.44 10.34
C PHE A 346 -4.05 -27.53 11.08
N GLY A 347 -4.46 -28.59 10.37
CA GLY A 347 -5.10 -29.75 10.98
C GLY A 347 -4.18 -30.53 11.94
N GLU A 348 -2.87 -30.60 11.66
CA GLU A 348 -1.87 -31.18 12.56
C GLU A 348 -1.72 -30.34 13.83
N MET A 349 -1.55 -29.01 13.68
CA MET A 349 -1.48 -28.04 14.78
C MET A 349 -2.66 -28.19 15.75
N HIS A 350 -3.85 -28.34 15.21
CA HIS A 350 -5.06 -28.52 16.02
C HIS A 350 -5.10 -29.87 16.73
N ARG A 351 -4.62 -30.95 16.08
CA ARG A 351 -4.54 -32.29 16.71
C ARG A 351 -3.51 -32.36 17.83
N GLU A 352 -2.43 -31.58 17.75
CA GLU A 352 -1.44 -31.43 18.82
C GLU A 352 -1.93 -30.51 19.97
N GLY A 353 -3.16 -29.98 19.89
CA GLY A 353 -3.77 -29.14 20.92
C GLY A 353 -3.30 -27.71 20.94
N VAL A 354 -2.56 -27.27 19.93
CA VAL A 354 -2.12 -25.87 19.80
C VAL A 354 -3.28 -25.04 19.28
N ILE A 355 -3.65 -24.03 20.05
CA ILE A 355 -4.76 -23.12 19.69
C ILE A 355 -4.23 -22.04 18.75
N GLY A 356 -4.84 -21.90 17.58
CA GLY A 356 -4.49 -20.85 16.63
C GLY A 356 -4.83 -19.45 17.11
N ASP A 357 -3.98 -18.47 16.77
CA ASP A 357 -4.21 -17.05 17.00
C ASP A 357 -4.78 -16.34 15.74
N SER A 358 -4.98 -15.02 15.82
CA SER A 358 -5.47 -14.22 14.69
C SER A 358 -4.57 -14.37 13.44
N SER A 359 -3.26 -14.47 13.62
CA SER A 359 -2.30 -14.64 12.52
C SER A 359 -2.43 -16.03 11.87
N THR A 360 -2.63 -17.08 12.67
CA THR A 360 -2.91 -18.42 12.17
C THR A 360 -4.16 -18.45 11.30
N LEU A 361 -5.28 -17.92 11.84
CA LEU A 361 -6.55 -17.90 11.11
C LEU A 361 -6.45 -17.10 9.82
N ALA A 362 -5.81 -15.95 9.84
CA ALA A 362 -5.62 -15.13 8.64
C ALA A 362 -4.80 -15.86 7.58
N SER A 363 -3.72 -16.56 7.97
CA SER A 363 -2.89 -17.34 7.04
C SER A 363 -3.68 -18.51 6.41
N VAL A 364 -4.45 -19.23 7.22
CA VAL A 364 -5.30 -20.33 6.75
C VAL A 364 -6.43 -19.85 5.85
N LEU A 365 -7.05 -18.71 6.19
CA LEU A 365 -8.06 -18.07 5.34
C LEU A 365 -7.47 -17.63 4.00
N ASN A 366 -6.27 -17.06 3.99
CA ASN A 366 -5.57 -16.74 2.74
C ASN A 366 -5.31 -18.00 1.89
N ALA A 367 -4.95 -19.12 2.54
CA ALA A 367 -4.86 -20.41 1.85
C ALA A 367 -6.20 -20.84 1.22
N CYS A 368 -7.29 -20.73 1.99
CA CYS A 368 -8.64 -21.02 1.48
C CYS A 368 -9.03 -20.12 0.31
N ALA A 369 -8.64 -18.84 0.36
CA ALA A 369 -8.88 -17.86 -0.70
C ALA A 369 -8.15 -18.21 -2.00
N SER A 370 -6.88 -18.61 -1.91
CA SER A 370 -6.07 -19.03 -3.06
C SER A 370 -6.58 -20.31 -3.71
N ALA A 371 -7.10 -21.24 -2.91
CA ALA A 371 -7.67 -22.52 -3.40
C ALA A 371 -9.16 -22.45 -3.77
N TYR A 372 -9.81 -21.28 -3.60
CA TYR A 372 -11.27 -21.17 -3.74
C TYR A 372 -12.04 -22.18 -2.86
N ALA A 373 -11.49 -22.53 -1.69
CA ALA A 373 -11.93 -23.63 -0.84
C ALA A 373 -13.01 -23.17 0.15
N LEU A 374 -14.23 -22.89 -0.31
CA LEU A 374 -15.34 -22.41 0.51
C LEU A 374 -15.64 -23.30 1.72
N LYS A 375 -15.58 -24.64 1.58
CA LYS A 375 -15.87 -25.57 2.69
C LYS A 375 -14.88 -25.40 3.85
N ASN A 376 -13.60 -25.21 3.53
CA ASN A 376 -12.56 -24.99 4.53
C ASN A 376 -12.71 -23.61 5.16
N CYS A 377 -13.04 -22.58 4.36
CA CYS A 377 -13.35 -21.24 4.86
C CYS A 377 -14.47 -21.28 5.92
N LEU A 378 -15.57 -22.00 5.64
CA LEU A 378 -16.68 -22.15 6.60
C LEU A 378 -16.23 -22.83 7.91
N GLN A 379 -15.36 -23.85 7.83
CA GLN A 379 -14.81 -24.50 9.04
C GLN A 379 -13.95 -23.55 9.86
N VAL A 380 -13.08 -22.77 9.21
CA VAL A 380 -12.22 -21.78 9.87
C VAL A 380 -13.06 -20.64 10.45
N HIS A 381 -14.12 -20.22 9.77
CA HIS A 381 -15.06 -19.21 10.29
C HIS A 381 -15.71 -19.68 11.60
N VAL A 382 -16.25 -20.91 11.61
CA VAL A 382 -16.83 -21.50 12.85
C VAL A 382 -15.77 -21.66 13.95
N TYR A 383 -14.54 -22.00 13.60
CA TYR A 383 -13.45 -22.10 14.57
C TYR A 383 -13.09 -20.72 15.14
N GLY A 384 -12.97 -19.69 14.31
CA GLY A 384 -12.76 -18.30 14.74
C GLY A 384 -13.90 -17.77 15.63
N PHE A 385 -15.16 -18.14 15.33
CA PHE A 385 -16.31 -17.82 16.16
C PHE A 385 -16.19 -18.44 17.58
N LYS A 386 -15.82 -19.73 17.66
CA LYS A 386 -15.60 -20.41 18.94
C LYS A 386 -14.49 -19.81 19.77
N LEU A 387 -13.45 -19.28 19.14
CA LEU A 387 -12.33 -18.61 19.81
C LEU A 387 -12.63 -17.15 20.17
N GLY A 388 -13.72 -16.57 19.69
CA GLY A 388 -14.06 -15.15 19.88
C GLY A 388 -13.13 -14.21 19.11
N LEU A 389 -12.53 -14.65 18.00
CA LEU A 389 -11.56 -13.88 17.19
C LEU A 389 -12.19 -13.16 16.00
N LEU A 390 -13.52 -13.23 15.81
CA LEU A 390 -14.15 -12.61 14.63
C LEU A 390 -14.19 -11.08 14.70
N ASP A 391 -14.12 -10.49 15.89
CA ASP A 391 -14.01 -9.03 16.07
C ASP A 391 -12.58 -8.50 15.78
N ASP A 392 -11.59 -9.40 15.58
CA ASP A 392 -10.24 -9.02 15.19
C ASP A 392 -10.23 -8.60 13.72
N LEU A 393 -9.77 -7.37 13.43
CA LEU A 393 -9.79 -6.79 12.08
C LEU A 393 -8.98 -7.59 11.06
N VAL A 394 -7.91 -8.27 11.50
CA VAL A 394 -7.06 -9.08 10.61
C VAL A 394 -7.82 -10.33 10.16
N VAL A 395 -8.49 -11.02 11.11
CA VAL A 395 -9.29 -12.21 10.82
C VAL A 395 -10.52 -11.85 9.98
N ALA A 396 -11.22 -10.78 10.36
CA ALA A 396 -12.40 -10.31 9.64
C ALA A 396 -12.05 -9.92 8.19
N SER A 397 -10.96 -9.18 7.98
CA SER A 397 -10.49 -8.81 6.64
C SER A 397 -10.16 -10.04 5.80
N ALA A 398 -9.47 -11.03 6.38
CA ALA A 398 -9.14 -12.27 5.69
C ALA A 398 -10.40 -13.11 5.35
N LEU A 399 -11.39 -13.16 6.25
CA LEU A 399 -12.68 -13.82 6.01
C LEU A 399 -13.43 -13.17 4.86
N ILE A 400 -13.56 -11.85 4.88
CA ILE A 400 -14.23 -11.06 3.86
C ILE A 400 -13.59 -11.28 2.49
N ASP A 401 -12.25 -11.21 2.41
CA ASP A 401 -11.51 -11.48 1.16
C ASP A 401 -11.72 -12.92 0.67
N THR A 402 -11.69 -13.89 1.60
CA THR A 402 -11.89 -15.30 1.25
C THR A 402 -13.29 -15.56 0.70
N TYR A 403 -14.34 -15.05 1.35
CA TYR A 403 -15.71 -15.19 0.86
C TYR A 403 -15.89 -14.54 -0.50
N ALA A 404 -15.33 -13.35 -0.69
CA ALA A 404 -15.37 -12.64 -1.97
C ALA A 404 -14.72 -13.46 -3.10
N LYS A 405 -13.51 -13.99 -2.86
CA LYS A 405 -12.81 -14.85 -3.84
C LYS A 405 -13.53 -16.15 -4.12
N CYS A 406 -14.20 -16.73 -3.12
CA CYS A 406 -15.04 -17.91 -3.28
C CYS A 406 -16.40 -17.62 -3.96
N GLY A 407 -16.65 -16.39 -4.40
CA GLY A 407 -17.90 -16.01 -5.10
C GLY A 407 -19.12 -15.86 -4.18
N CYS A 408 -18.90 -15.61 -2.89
CA CYS A 408 -19.93 -15.47 -1.86
C CYS A 408 -19.94 -14.03 -1.28
N PRO A 409 -20.32 -13.00 -2.05
CA PRO A 409 -20.27 -11.60 -1.61
C PRO A 409 -21.30 -11.26 -0.51
N ASP A 410 -22.39 -12.02 -0.41
CA ASP A 410 -23.39 -11.80 0.62
C ASP A 410 -22.87 -12.21 2.00
N GLU A 411 -22.14 -13.32 2.10
CA GLU A 411 -21.49 -13.79 3.30
C GLU A 411 -20.38 -12.80 3.73
N ALA A 412 -19.62 -12.29 2.75
CA ALA A 412 -18.63 -11.23 3.01
C ALA A 412 -19.29 -9.97 3.60
N SER A 413 -20.44 -9.56 3.05
CA SER A 413 -21.22 -8.42 3.54
C SER A 413 -21.79 -8.67 4.94
N ASN A 414 -22.21 -9.89 5.23
CA ASN A 414 -22.71 -10.25 6.57
C ASN A 414 -21.61 -10.12 7.62
N VAL A 415 -20.43 -10.71 7.36
CA VAL A 415 -19.26 -10.58 8.26
C VAL A 415 -18.89 -9.11 8.46
N PHE A 416 -18.89 -8.32 7.39
CA PHE A 416 -18.58 -6.88 7.45
C PHE A 416 -19.59 -6.11 8.32
N ASN A 417 -20.88 -6.40 8.19
CA ASN A 417 -21.94 -5.71 8.93
C ASN A 417 -21.99 -6.09 10.42
N GLU A 418 -21.51 -7.28 10.79
CA GLU A 418 -21.46 -7.73 12.19
C GLU A 418 -20.32 -7.10 12.98
N LEU A 419 -19.33 -6.51 12.32
CA LEU A 419 -18.18 -5.89 12.97
C LEU A 419 -18.59 -4.63 13.74
N LYS A 420 -18.16 -4.55 15.00
CA LYS A 420 -18.39 -3.39 15.87
C LYS A 420 -17.61 -2.14 15.47
N THR A 421 -16.45 -2.34 14.87
CA THR A 421 -15.58 -1.26 14.42
C THR A 421 -15.18 -1.52 12.97
N GLN A 422 -15.41 -0.54 12.13
CA GLN A 422 -15.04 -0.59 10.71
C GLN A 422 -14.00 0.51 10.46
N ASP A 423 -12.79 0.09 10.17
CA ASP A 423 -11.74 1.04 9.79
C ASP A 423 -11.78 1.38 8.30
N THR A 424 -11.08 2.45 7.91
CA THR A 424 -11.05 2.92 6.53
C THR A 424 -10.44 1.88 5.57
N ILE A 425 -9.55 1.01 6.06
CA ILE A 425 -8.91 -0.03 5.25
C ILE A 425 -9.94 -1.08 4.86
N LEU A 426 -10.71 -1.56 5.84
CA LEU A 426 -11.75 -2.57 5.63
C LEU A 426 -12.87 -2.04 4.73
N LEU A 427 -13.28 -0.77 4.92
CA LEU A 427 -14.26 -0.11 4.05
C LEU A 427 -13.77 -0.06 2.59
N ASN A 428 -12.50 0.28 2.35
CA ASN A 428 -11.92 0.29 1.01
C ASN A 428 -11.83 -1.11 0.40
N SER A 429 -11.51 -2.13 1.20
CA SER A 429 -11.52 -3.52 0.76
C SER A 429 -12.91 -3.97 0.33
N MET A 430 -13.96 -3.63 1.10
CA MET A 430 -15.35 -3.93 0.74
C MET A 430 -15.80 -3.24 -0.54
N ILE A 431 -15.41 -1.98 -0.76
CA ILE A 431 -15.69 -1.28 -2.03
C ILE A 431 -15.08 -2.07 -3.20
N THR A 432 -13.83 -2.50 -3.08
CA THR A 432 -13.17 -3.29 -4.12
C THR A 432 -13.86 -4.63 -4.35
N ILE A 433 -14.29 -5.31 -3.28
CA ILE A 433 -15.02 -6.58 -3.36
C ILE A 433 -16.36 -6.42 -4.06
N TYR A 434 -17.12 -5.39 -3.73
CA TYR A 434 -18.39 -5.12 -4.41
C TYR A 434 -18.21 -4.89 -5.91
N PHE A 435 -17.16 -4.18 -6.31
CA PHE A 435 -16.83 -4.00 -7.74
C PHE A 435 -16.43 -5.31 -8.41
N ASN A 436 -15.62 -6.14 -7.77
CA ASN A 436 -15.20 -7.43 -8.31
C ASN A 436 -16.39 -8.41 -8.49
N CYS A 437 -17.41 -8.25 -7.65
CA CYS A 437 -18.65 -9.02 -7.73
C CYS A 437 -19.74 -8.34 -8.58
N ASN A 438 -19.41 -7.28 -9.34
CA ASN A 438 -20.35 -6.49 -10.16
C ASN A 438 -21.52 -5.85 -9.38
N ARG A 439 -21.32 -5.60 -8.06
CA ARG A 439 -22.29 -4.97 -7.14
C ARG A 439 -22.02 -3.47 -7.03
N ILE A 440 -22.14 -2.77 -8.15
CA ILE A 440 -21.73 -1.35 -8.27
C ILE A 440 -22.51 -0.46 -7.30
N GLU A 441 -23.81 -0.72 -7.13
CA GLU A 441 -24.68 0.12 -6.31
C GLU A 441 -24.33 0.02 -4.81
N ASP A 442 -23.97 -1.18 -4.33
CA ASP A 442 -23.55 -1.39 -2.96
C ASP A 442 -22.22 -0.68 -2.67
N ALA A 443 -21.28 -0.70 -3.65
CA ALA A 443 -20.04 0.05 -3.55
C ALA A 443 -20.30 1.57 -3.43
N ARG A 444 -21.27 2.12 -4.21
CA ARG A 444 -21.64 3.53 -4.13
C ARG A 444 -22.23 3.88 -2.77
N GLN A 445 -23.21 3.10 -2.30
CA GLN A 445 -23.85 3.34 -1.01
C GLN A 445 -22.83 3.30 0.13
N LEU A 446 -21.92 2.32 0.11
CA LEU A 446 -20.86 2.21 1.11
C LEU A 446 -19.94 3.44 1.06
N PHE A 447 -19.48 3.84 -0.13
CA PHE A 447 -18.62 5.01 -0.29
C PHE A 447 -19.28 6.29 0.20
N GLU A 448 -20.55 6.53 -0.15
CA GLU A 448 -21.24 7.75 0.29
C GLU A 448 -21.50 7.75 1.81
N SER A 449 -21.72 6.59 2.44
CA SER A 449 -21.90 6.46 3.88
C SER A 449 -20.62 6.65 4.70
N MET A 450 -19.42 6.58 4.08
CA MET A 450 -18.16 6.74 4.79
C MET A 450 -18.04 8.14 5.41
N PRO A 451 -17.79 8.24 6.74
CA PRO A 451 -17.67 9.54 7.42
C PRO A 451 -16.40 10.30 6.98
N TYR A 452 -15.34 9.57 6.69
CA TYR A 452 -14.08 10.10 6.17
C TYR A 452 -13.63 9.29 4.95
N LYS A 453 -13.42 10.00 3.85
CA LYS A 453 -12.95 9.40 2.58
C LYS A 453 -11.47 9.69 2.40
N SER A 454 -10.63 8.67 2.46
CA SER A 454 -9.19 8.77 2.20
C SER A 454 -8.91 8.85 0.69
N LEU A 455 -7.68 9.21 0.33
CA LEU A 455 -7.23 9.16 -1.07
C LEU A 455 -7.42 7.75 -1.68
N ILE A 456 -7.16 6.71 -0.89
CA ILE A 456 -7.36 5.32 -1.31
C ILE A 456 -8.84 5.03 -1.58
N SER A 457 -9.75 5.55 -0.76
CA SER A 457 -11.21 5.38 -0.97
C SER A 457 -11.67 5.95 -2.32
N TRP A 458 -11.21 7.15 -2.65
CA TRP A 458 -11.49 7.77 -3.95
C TRP A 458 -10.89 6.98 -5.09
N ASN A 459 -9.63 6.55 -4.99
CA ASN A 459 -8.95 5.76 -6.01
C ASN A 459 -9.65 4.41 -6.24
N SER A 460 -10.04 3.70 -5.16
CA SER A 460 -10.78 2.42 -5.27
C SER A 460 -12.11 2.58 -6.01
N MET A 461 -12.84 3.67 -5.75
CA MET A 461 -14.09 3.97 -6.46
C MET A 461 -13.84 4.28 -7.95
N ILE A 462 -12.84 5.12 -8.26
CA ILE A 462 -12.52 5.49 -9.64
C ILE A 462 -12.09 4.24 -10.45
N ILE A 463 -11.22 3.41 -9.87
CA ILE A 463 -10.75 2.17 -10.49
C ILE A 463 -11.93 1.21 -10.70
N GLY A 464 -12.72 0.98 -9.64
CA GLY A 464 -13.85 0.04 -9.69
C GLY A 464 -14.90 0.43 -10.71
N LEU A 465 -15.29 1.70 -10.78
CA LEU A 465 -16.22 2.19 -11.79
C LEU A 465 -15.68 2.03 -13.22
N ASN A 466 -14.37 2.34 -13.43
CA ASN A 466 -13.77 2.17 -14.74
C ASN A 466 -13.75 0.71 -15.19
N GLN A 467 -13.37 -0.22 -14.31
CA GLN A 467 -13.33 -1.65 -14.58
C GLN A 467 -14.72 -2.24 -14.86
N ASN A 468 -15.76 -1.71 -14.23
CA ASN A 468 -17.14 -2.15 -14.42
C ASN A 468 -17.88 -1.38 -15.52
N GLY A 469 -17.16 -0.73 -16.45
CA GLY A 469 -17.75 -0.11 -17.64
C GLY A 469 -18.45 1.23 -17.40
N CYS A 470 -18.17 1.89 -16.27
CA CYS A 470 -18.69 3.22 -15.92
C CYS A 470 -17.60 4.32 -15.94
N PRO A 471 -16.79 4.48 -17.01
CA PRO A 471 -15.65 5.40 -17.02
C PRO A 471 -16.08 6.88 -16.93
N VAL A 472 -17.29 7.24 -17.38
CA VAL A 472 -17.79 8.60 -17.28
C VAL A 472 -18.02 9.01 -15.83
N GLU A 473 -18.55 8.10 -15.01
CA GLU A 473 -18.75 8.34 -13.59
C GLU A 473 -17.42 8.36 -12.82
N ALA A 474 -16.46 7.52 -13.23
CA ALA A 474 -15.10 7.57 -12.69
C ALA A 474 -14.46 8.96 -12.89
N LEU A 475 -14.65 9.56 -14.05
CA LEU A 475 -14.19 10.93 -14.35
C LEU A 475 -14.93 11.98 -13.52
N ASP A 476 -16.24 11.85 -13.32
CA ASP A 476 -16.98 12.77 -12.45
C ASP A 476 -16.50 12.72 -11.00
N LEU A 477 -16.26 11.53 -10.47
CA LEU A 477 -15.66 11.36 -9.15
C LEU A 477 -14.28 11.99 -9.02
N PHE A 478 -13.43 11.86 -10.05
CA PHE A 478 -12.13 12.52 -10.07
C PHE A 478 -12.27 14.06 -10.01
N TYR A 479 -13.20 14.64 -10.76
CA TYR A 479 -13.46 16.08 -10.68
C TYR A 479 -14.04 16.51 -9.33
N ARG A 480 -14.89 15.69 -8.70
CA ARG A 480 -15.37 15.93 -7.33
C ARG A 480 -14.21 15.91 -6.33
N MET A 481 -13.34 14.90 -6.39
CA MET A 481 -12.14 14.76 -5.57
C MET A 481 -11.20 15.97 -5.73
N ASN A 482 -11.02 16.44 -6.96
CA ASN A 482 -10.22 17.60 -7.27
C ASN A 482 -10.75 18.90 -6.63
N ARG A 483 -12.08 19.07 -6.53
CA ARG A 483 -12.70 20.24 -5.88
C ARG A 483 -12.53 20.22 -4.36
N MET A 484 -12.23 19.08 -3.77
CA MET A 484 -12.00 18.93 -2.33
C MET A 484 -10.52 19.12 -1.93
N ASP A 485 -9.69 19.62 -2.83
CA ASP A 485 -8.28 19.97 -2.62
C ASP A 485 -7.38 18.80 -2.17
N PHE A 486 -7.75 17.57 -2.55
CA PHE A 486 -6.90 16.40 -2.32
C PHE A 486 -5.61 16.49 -3.13
N ARG A 487 -4.48 16.26 -2.48
CA ARG A 487 -3.21 16.09 -3.19
C ARG A 487 -3.22 14.72 -3.89
N MET A 488 -3.49 14.74 -5.19
CA MET A 488 -3.56 13.54 -6.02
C MET A 488 -2.18 12.90 -6.17
N ASP A 489 -2.15 11.59 -6.17
CA ASP A 489 -0.96 10.79 -6.38
C ASP A 489 -0.93 10.17 -7.80
N LYS A 490 0.14 9.47 -8.09
CA LYS A 490 0.33 8.76 -9.37
C LYS A 490 -0.77 7.73 -9.66
N PHE A 491 -1.34 7.09 -8.65
CA PHE A 491 -2.41 6.11 -8.82
C PHE A 491 -3.72 6.78 -9.19
N SER A 492 -4.02 7.96 -8.62
CA SER A 492 -5.17 8.77 -9.01
C SER A 492 -5.12 9.14 -10.49
N PHE A 493 -3.96 9.64 -10.94
CA PHE A 493 -3.77 10.03 -12.35
C PHE A 493 -3.80 8.84 -13.30
N SER A 494 -3.12 7.74 -12.96
CA SER A 494 -3.13 6.51 -13.75
C SER A 494 -4.56 5.98 -13.96
N SER A 495 -5.36 5.94 -12.90
CA SER A 495 -6.75 5.47 -12.94
C SER A 495 -7.62 6.33 -13.85
N VAL A 496 -7.45 7.65 -13.80
CA VAL A 496 -8.22 8.59 -14.62
C VAL A 496 -7.78 8.58 -16.09
N ILE A 497 -6.47 8.45 -16.35
CA ILE A 497 -5.95 8.25 -17.71
C ILE A 497 -6.53 6.96 -18.31
N SER A 498 -6.59 5.87 -17.51
CA SER A 498 -7.24 4.63 -17.93
C SER A 498 -8.74 4.80 -18.22
N ALA A 499 -9.46 5.62 -17.43
CA ALA A 499 -10.85 5.96 -17.71
C ALA A 499 -11.01 6.76 -19.02
N CYS A 500 -10.11 7.73 -19.28
CA CYS A 500 -10.06 8.43 -20.56
C CYS A 500 -9.77 7.49 -21.73
N ALA A 501 -8.90 6.50 -21.53
CA ALA A 501 -8.60 5.46 -22.51
C ALA A 501 -9.85 4.61 -22.83
N SER A 502 -10.64 4.24 -21.81
CA SER A 502 -11.87 3.45 -21.96
C SER A 502 -12.95 4.15 -22.77
N ILE A 503 -13.04 5.50 -22.70
CA ILE A 503 -13.96 6.29 -23.53
C ILE A 503 -13.33 6.82 -24.82
N ALA A 504 -12.04 6.52 -25.04
CA ALA A 504 -11.23 7.02 -26.15
C ALA A 504 -11.29 8.57 -26.33
N SER A 505 -11.33 9.32 -25.23
CA SER A 505 -11.38 10.79 -25.26
C SER A 505 -10.00 11.38 -25.17
N VAL A 506 -9.43 11.73 -26.33
CA VAL A 506 -8.08 12.33 -26.44
C VAL A 506 -8.02 13.67 -25.71
N GLU A 507 -9.04 14.51 -25.87
CA GLU A 507 -9.08 15.85 -25.27
C GLU A 507 -8.98 15.81 -23.74
N LEU A 508 -9.76 14.92 -23.10
CA LEU A 508 -9.72 14.78 -21.64
C LEU A 508 -8.39 14.19 -21.17
N GLY A 509 -7.87 13.18 -21.89
CA GLY A 509 -6.58 12.59 -21.56
C GLY A 509 -5.43 13.58 -21.63
N GLU A 510 -5.39 14.43 -22.68
CA GLU A 510 -4.38 15.47 -22.81
C GLU A 510 -4.50 16.56 -21.72
N GLN A 511 -5.71 16.93 -21.31
CA GLN A 511 -5.92 17.85 -20.18
C GLN A 511 -5.39 17.26 -18.86
N ILE A 512 -5.64 15.97 -18.63
CA ILE A 512 -5.11 15.27 -17.46
C ILE A 512 -3.58 15.19 -17.53
N PHE A 513 -3.03 14.85 -18.70
CA PHE A 513 -1.58 14.80 -18.90
C PHE A 513 -0.91 16.16 -18.68
N ALA A 514 -1.47 17.24 -19.21
CA ALA A 514 -0.96 18.59 -18.94
C ALA A 514 -0.90 18.90 -17.44
N ARG A 515 -1.87 18.42 -16.67
CA ARG A 515 -1.88 18.56 -15.23
C ARG A 515 -0.81 17.69 -14.54
N VAL A 516 -0.57 16.46 -15.00
CA VAL A 516 0.51 15.60 -14.56
C VAL A 516 1.86 16.30 -14.71
N VAL A 517 2.10 16.94 -15.86
CA VAL A 517 3.32 17.72 -16.14
C VAL A 517 3.46 18.91 -15.18
N ILE A 518 2.38 19.68 -14.93
CA ILE A 518 2.40 20.82 -14.00
C ILE A 518 2.78 20.38 -12.58
N ILE A 519 2.36 19.19 -12.16
CA ILE A 519 2.66 18.65 -10.81
C ILE A 519 4.05 18.00 -10.76
N GLY A 520 4.70 17.77 -11.92
CA GLY A 520 6.03 17.15 -12.01
C GLY A 520 6.02 15.62 -11.83
N LEU A 521 4.95 14.96 -12.26
CA LEU A 521 4.81 13.49 -12.21
C LEU A 521 4.96 12.85 -13.61
N ASP A 522 5.34 13.57 -14.62
CA ASP A 522 5.50 13.14 -16.02
C ASP A 522 6.61 12.11 -16.23
N GLY A 523 7.56 12.02 -15.31
CA GLY A 523 8.61 10.99 -15.30
C GLY A 523 8.26 9.70 -14.53
N ASP A 524 7.07 9.60 -13.94
CA ASP A 524 6.67 8.38 -13.20
C ASP A 524 6.29 7.26 -14.17
N GLN A 525 6.85 6.08 -13.94
CA GLN A 525 6.70 4.91 -14.81
C GLN A 525 5.24 4.43 -14.91
N ILE A 526 4.48 4.46 -13.82
CA ILE A 526 3.08 4.02 -13.79
C ILE A 526 2.23 4.94 -14.66
N ILE A 527 2.43 6.24 -14.57
CA ILE A 527 1.72 7.23 -15.38
C ILE A 527 2.09 7.10 -16.85
N THR A 528 3.39 6.96 -17.16
CA THR A 528 3.87 6.80 -18.54
C THR A 528 3.28 5.54 -19.18
N THR A 529 3.25 4.42 -18.45
CA THR A 529 2.62 3.18 -18.94
C THR A 529 1.13 3.34 -19.20
N SER A 530 0.41 4.07 -18.32
CA SER A 530 -1.02 4.37 -18.52
C SER A 530 -1.25 5.29 -19.72
N LEU A 531 -0.34 6.23 -19.99
CA LEU A 531 -0.39 7.09 -21.18
C LEU A 531 -0.11 6.30 -22.46
N ILE A 532 0.80 5.34 -22.44
CA ILE A 532 1.04 4.43 -23.57
C ILE A 532 -0.25 3.67 -23.91
N ASP A 533 -0.90 3.04 -22.92
CA ASP A 533 -2.17 2.35 -23.10
C ASP A 533 -3.27 3.31 -23.63
N PHE A 534 -3.35 4.51 -23.05
CA PHE A 534 -4.29 5.55 -23.48
C PHE A 534 -4.11 5.94 -24.95
N TYR A 535 -2.89 6.30 -25.35
CA TYR A 535 -2.64 6.68 -26.74
C TYR A 535 -2.86 5.50 -27.70
N CYS A 536 -2.49 4.27 -27.32
CA CYS A 536 -2.78 3.08 -28.11
C CYS A 536 -4.29 2.86 -28.30
N LYS A 537 -5.09 2.95 -27.24
CA LYS A 537 -6.55 2.81 -27.30
C LYS A 537 -7.24 3.94 -28.09
N CYS A 538 -6.63 5.13 -28.10
CA CYS A 538 -7.08 6.25 -28.93
C CYS A 538 -6.60 6.18 -30.38
N GLY A 539 -5.74 5.20 -30.76
CA GLY A 539 -5.21 5.02 -32.10
C GLY A 539 -3.98 5.89 -32.44
N PHE A 540 -3.39 6.57 -31.45
CA PHE A 540 -2.18 7.40 -31.60
C PHE A 540 -0.92 6.60 -31.27
N VAL A 541 -0.73 5.46 -31.98
CA VAL A 541 0.32 4.48 -31.71
C VAL A 541 1.73 5.08 -31.85
N SER A 542 1.93 6.06 -32.75
CA SER A 542 3.21 6.74 -32.92
C SER A 542 3.61 7.58 -31.70
N ASP A 543 2.64 8.19 -31.02
CA ASP A 543 2.90 8.99 -29.83
C ASP A 543 3.11 8.08 -28.60
N ALA A 544 2.38 6.97 -28.53
CA ALA A 544 2.63 5.91 -27.57
C ALA A 544 4.06 5.36 -27.68
N ARG A 545 4.54 5.09 -28.91
CA ARG A 545 5.92 4.61 -29.16
C ARG A 545 6.96 5.64 -28.72
N LYS A 546 6.76 6.92 -28.98
CA LYS A 546 7.69 7.98 -28.52
C LYS A 546 7.82 8.00 -27.00
N LEU A 547 6.70 7.89 -26.28
CA LEU A 547 6.70 7.82 -24.82
C LEU A 547 7.44 6.56 -24.32
N PHE A 548 7.19 5.42 -24.95
CA PHE A 548 7.87 4.17 -24.64
C PHE A 548 9.39 4.28 -24.84
N ASP A 549 9.84 4.86 -25.93
CA ASP A 549 11.26 5.04 -26.26
C ASP A 549 11.99 6.03 -25.31
N GLN A 550 11.25 6.93 -24.66
CA GLN A 550 11.78 7.89 -23.68
C GLN A 550 11.92 7.29 -22.28
N MET A 551 11.34 6.12 -22.02
CA MET A 551 11.44 5.48 -20.70
C MET A 551 12.88 5.01 -20.44
N MET A 552 13.47 5.43 -19.30
CA MET A 552 14.83 5.04 -18.91
C MET A 552 14.98 3.53 -18.63
N LYS A 553 13.93 2.92 -18.06
CA LYS A 553 13.83 1.47 -17.84
C LYS A 553 12.38 1.07 -18.10
N SER A 554 12.13 0.34 -19.17
CA SER A 554 10.82 -0.24 -19.44
C SER A 554 10.67 -1.53 -18.65
N ASP A 555 9.63 -1.60 -17.80
CA ASP A 555 9.26 -2.84 -17.14
C ASP A 555 8.42 -3.72 -18.05
N GLU A 556 8.16 -4.94 -17.60
CA GLU A 556 7.31 -5.89 -18.31
C GLU A 556 5.95 -5.32 -18.69
N VAL A 557 5.34 -4.52 -17.79
CA VAL A 557 4.01 -3.94 -18.00
C VAL A 557 4.02 -2.93 -19.16
N SER A 558 5.06 -2.11 -19.25
CA SER A 558 5.24 -1.13 -20.34
C SER A 558 5.44 -1.82 -21.71
N TRP A 559 6.25 -2.89 -21.74
CA TRP A 559 6.42 -3.71 -22.95
C TRP A 559 5.11 -4.34 -23.39
N ASN A 560 4.36 -4.94 -22.45
CA ASN A 560 3.08 -5.57 -22.73
C ASN A 560 2.02 -4.55 -23.21
N SER A 561 1.99 -3.35 -22.63
CA SER A 561 1.08 -2.29 -23.05
C SER A 561 1.35 -1.81 -24.47
N MET A 562 2.62 -1.61 -24.84
CA MET A 562 2.99 -1.21 -26.19
C MET A 562 2.75 -2.33 -27.20
N LEU A 563 3.05 -3.58 -26.82
CA LEU A 563 2.84 -4.77 -27.65
C LEU A 563 1.36 -4.97 -27.95
N MET A 564 0.51 -4.88 -26.92
CA MET A 564 -0.95 -4.95 -27.08
C MET A 564 -1.47 -3.76 -27.89
N GLY A 565 -0.89 -2.57 -27.72
CA GLY A 565 -1.20 -1.39 -28.51
C GLY A 565 -0.94 -1.60 -29.99
N TYR A 566 0.18 -2.17 -30.38
CA TYR A 566 0.46 -2.54 -31.76
C TYR A 566 -0.52 -3.59 -32.27
N ALA A 567 -0.76 -4.66 -31.49
CA ALA A 567 -1.67 -5.74 -31.86
C ALA A 567 -3.08 -5.22 -32.16
N THR A 568 -3.67 -4.44 -31.25
CA THR A 568 -5.04 -3.93 -31.39
C THR A 568 -5.22 -2.92 -32.51
N ASN A 569 -4.15 -2.23 -32.91
CA ASN A 569 -4.17 -1.26 -34.01
C ASN A 569 -3.72 -1.86 -35.38
N GLY A 570 -3.48 -3.20 -35.44
CA GLY A 570 -3.18 -3.91 -36.68
C GLY A 570 -1.72 -3.77 -37.15
N TYR A 571 -0.81 -3.36 -36.28
CA TYR A 571 0.64 -3.29 -36.53
C TYR A 571 1.35 -4.58 -36.08
N GLY A 572 0.97 -5.74 -36.64
CA GLY A 572 1.44 -7.04 -36.18
C GLY A 572 2.96 -7.27 -36.39
N ASN A 573 3.52 -6.79 -37.50
CA ASN A 573 4.96 -6.92 -37.73
C ASN A 573 5.75 -6.09 -36.71
N GLU A 574 5.30 -4.88 -36.40
CA GLU A 574 5.85 -4.01 -35.39
C GLU A 574 5.74 -4.62 -33.99
N ALA A 575 4.63 -5.29 -33.69
CA ALA A 575 4.44 -6.03 -32.44
C ALA A 575 5.44 -7.18 -32.32
N LEU A 576 5.62 -8.00 -33.38
CA LEU A 576 6.61 -9.07 -33.37
C LEU A 576 8.06 -8.55 -33.26
N ASN A 577 8.37 -7.45 -33.94
CA ASN A 577 9.68 -6.79 -33.81
C ASN A 577 9.90 -6.30 -32.37
N LEU A 578 8.89 -5.68 -31.75
CA LEU A 578 8.94 -5.23 -30.35
C LEU A 578 9.15 -6.41 -29.39
N PHE A 579 8.50 -7.55 -29.64
CA PHE A 579 8.69 -8.77 -28.85
C PHE A 579 10.14 -9.29 -28.97
N HIS A 580 10.74 -9.26 -30.17
CA HIS A 580 12.14 -9.61 -30.34
C HIS A 580 13.09 -8.62 -29.64
N GLU A 581 12.77 -7.33 -29.67
CA GLU A 581 13.50 -6.29 -28.96
C GLU A 581 13.45 -6.54 -27.42
N MET A 582 12.26 -6.80 -26.84
CA MET A 582 12.05 -7.16 -25.44
C MET A 582 12.97 -8.32 -25.00
N ARG A 583 13.03 -9.38 -25.79
CA ARG A 583 13.89 -10.55 -25.53
C ARG A 583 15.38 -10.19 -25.60
N SER A 584 15.78 -9.35 -26.54
CA SER A 584 17.18 -8.95 -26.72
C SER A 584 17.71 -8.10 -25.57
N VAL A 585 16.82 -7.35 -24.91
CA VAL A 585 17.12 -6.55 -23.71
C VAL A 585 17.13 -7.42 -22.45
N GLY A 586 16.71 -8.69 -22.55
CA GLY A 586 16.72 -9.65 -21.42
C GLY A 586 15.48 -9.58 -20.53
N VAL A 587 14.38 -8.94 -20.98
CA VAL A 587 13.10 -8.96 -20.27
C VAL A 587 12.40 -10.28 -20.59
N SER A 588 12.07 -11.05 -19.54
CA SER A 588 11.41 -12.35 -19.69
C SER A 588 9.94 -12.19 -20.10
N PRO A 589 9.49 -12.87 -21.17
CA PRO A 589 8.08 -12.88 -21.56
C PRO A 589 7.19 -13.56 -20.50
N THR A 590 5.96 -13.07 -20.35
CA THR A 590 4.93 -13.62 -19.46
C THR A 590 3.69 -14.03 -20.19
N ASN A 591 2.70 -14.57 -19.48
CA ASN A 591 1.39 -14.90 -20.05
C ASN A 591 0.81 -13.73 -20.86
N ILE A 592 0.84 -12.51 -20.28
CA ILE A 592 0.29 -11.30 -20.93
C ILE A 592 1.06 -10.94 -22.20
N THR A 593 2.39 -11.12 -22.18
CA THR A 593 3.23 -10.91 -23.38
C THR A 593 2.76 -11.80 -24.53
N PHE A 594 2.52 -13.09 -24.26
CA PHE A 594 2.07 -14.03 -25.30
C PHE A 594 0.65 -13.75 -25.78
N ILE A 595 -0.25 -13.26 -24.92
CA ILE A 595 -1.58 -12.77 -25.39
C ILE A 595 -1.37 -11.66 -26.43
N GLY A 596 -0.48 -10.70 -26.16
CA GLY A 596 -0.15 -9.62 -27.11
C GLY A 596 0.42 -10.14 -28.43
N VAL A 597 1.37 -11.09 -28.39
CA VAL A 597 1.98 -11.70 -29.56
C VAL A 597 0.96 -12.48 -30.39
N LEU A 598 0.15 -13.32 -29.76
CA LEU A 598 -0.89 -14.12 -30.43
C LEU A 598 -2.00 -13.22 -30.99
N SER A 599 -2.40 -12.18 -30.29
CA SER A 599 -3.35 -11.17 -30.77
C SER A 599 -2.80 -10.41 -31.98
N ALA A 600 -1.51 -10.09 -32.01
CA ALA A 600 -0.86 -9.48 -33.17
C ALA A 600 -0.88 -10.43 -34.40
N CYS A 601 -0.59 -11.72 -34.19
CA CYS A 601 -0.70 -12.73 -35.22
C CYS A 601 -2.13 -12.89 -35.73
N ASP A 602 -3.11 -12.86 -34.81
CA ASP A 602 -4.54 -12.97 -35.17
C ASP A 602 -5.01 -11.80 -36.05
N HIS A 603 -4.74 -10.57 -35.61
CA HIS A 603 -5.20 -9.38 -36.35
C HIS A 603 -4.52 -9.24 -37.73
N CYS A 604 -3.32 -9.79 -37.89
CA CYS A 604 -2.56 -9.73 -39.16
C CYS A 604 -2.65 -11.02 -39.98
N GLY A 605 -3.35 -12.04 -39.48
CA GLY A 605 -3.54 -13.31 -40.20
C GLY A 605 -2.26 -14.15 -40.31
N LEU A 606 -1.30 -13.98 -39.38
CA LEU A 606 0.01 -14.66 -39.37
C LEU A 606 -0.11 -16.05 -38.72
N LEU A 607 -0.78 -16.99 -39.41
CA LEU A 607 -1.14 -18.30 -38.86
C LEU A 607 0.07 -19.13 -38.41
N GLU A 608 1.11 -19.20 -39.24
CA GLU A 608 2.29 -20.03 -38.91
C GLU A 608 3.13 -19.45 -37.78
N GLU A 609 3.25 -18.13 -37.71
CA GLU A 609 3.91 -17.46 -36.58
C GLU A 609 3.10 -17.65 -35.28
N GLY A 610 1.78 -17.51 -35.35
CA GLY A 610 0.90 -17.75 -34.18
C GLY A 610 1.03 -19.19 -33.66
N LYS A 611 1.03 -20.20 -34.53
CA LYS A 611 1.28 -21.60 -34.15
C LYS A 611 2.62 -21.77 -33.46
N ARG A 612 3.67 -21.19 -34.07
CA ARG A 612 5.05 -21.27 -33.52
C ARG A 612 5.12 -20.70 -32.11
N TRP A 613 4.59 -19.48 -31.90
CA TRP A 613 4.63 -18.84 -30.59
C TRP A 613 3.75 -19.51 -29.55
N PHE A 614 2.59 -20.03 -29.93
CA PHE A 614 1.72 -20.79 -29.05
C PHE A 614 2.40 -22.08 -28.52
N TYR A 615 3.12 -22.80 -29.38
CA TYR A 615 3.87 -23.99 -28.94
C TYR A 615 5.11 -23.60 -28.12
N SER A 616 5.80 -22.52 -28.45
CA SER A 616 6.99 -22.10 -27.74
C SER A 616 6.70 -21.67 -26.30
N MET A 617 5.49 -21.20 -25.98
CA MET A 617 5.09 -20.86 -24.62
C MET A 617 5.40 -21.99 -23.62
N ASN A 618 4.99 -23.18 -23.94
CA ASN A 618 5.19 -24.34 -23.04
C ASN A 618 6.61 -24.90 -23.16
N TYR A 619 7.13 -25.08 -24.40
CA TYR A 619 8.43 -25.75 -24.60
C TYR A 619 9.63 -24.89 -24.27
N ASP A 620 9.63 -23.60 -24.63
CA ASP A 620 10.79 -22.73 -24.45
C ASP A 620 10.73 -21.89 -23.18
N TYR A 621 9.50 -21.52 -22.76
CA TYR A 621 9.28 -20.58 -21.66
C TYR A 621 8.63 -21.20 -20.43
N HIS A 622 8.22 -22.45 -20.51
CA HIS A 622 7.53 -23.18 -19.42
C HIS A 622 6.27 -22.44 -18.92
N ILE A 623 5.55 -21.80 -19.83
CA ILE A 623 4.30 -21.09 -19.57
C ILE A 623 3.17 -21.91 -20.12
N ASP A 624 2.28 -22.38 -19.27
CA ASP A 624 1.09 -23.12 -19.70
C ASP A 624 0.05 -22.17 -20.32
N PRO A 625 -0.47 -22.48 -21.55
CA PRO A 625 -1.46 -21.64 -22.20
C PRO A 625 -2.77 -21.57 -21.41
N GLY A 626 -3.20 -20.37 -21.02
CA GLY A 626 -4.51 -20.08 -20.44
C GLY A 626 -5.61 -19.91 -21.47
N ILE A 627 -6.85 -19.70 -21.00
CA ILE A 627 -8.05 -19.60 -21.84
C ILE A 627 -7.95 -18.47 -22.89
N GLU A 628 -7.30 -17.34 -22.55
CA GLU A 628 -7.12 -16.20 -23.45
C GLU A 628 -6.20 -16.56 -24.63
N HIS A 629 -5.15 -17.37 -24.38
CA HIS A 629 -4.23 -17.82 -25.42
C HIS A 629 -4.94 -18.74 -26.42
N TYR A 630 -5.77 -19.67 -25.89
CA TYR A 630 -6.62 -20.53 -26.74
C TYR A 630 -7.61 -19.69 -27.52
N SER A 631 -8.21 -18.65 -26.93
CA SER A 631 -9.15 -17.74 -27.59
C SER A 631 -8.50 -17.03 -28.79
N CYS A 632 -7.29 -16.46 -28.62
CA CYS A 632 -6.54 -15.85 -29.71
C CYS A 632 -6.25 -16.84 -30.83
N MET A 633 -5.86 -18.08 -30.50
CA MET A 633 -5.58 -19.11 -31.51
C MET A 633 -6.83 -19.57 -32.23
N VAL A 634 -7.98 -19.72 -31.56
CA VAL A 634 -9.27 -20.05 -32.16
C VAL A 634 -9.71 -18.97 -33.14
N ASP A 635 -9.58 -17.67 -32.80
CA ASP A 635 -9.90 -16.55 -33.68
C ASP A 635 -8.96 -16.53 -34.90
N LEU A 636 -7.66 -16.74 -34.69
CA LEU A 636 -6.66 -16.83 -35.77
C LEU A 636 -6.99 -17.96 -36.75
N TYR A 637 -7.28 -19.17 -36.24
CA TYR A 637 -7.69 -20.30 -37.10
C TYR A 637 -9.00 -20.00 -37.87
N ALA A 638 -9.97 -19.41 -37.17
CA ALA A 638 -11.26 -19.06 -37.74
C ALA A 638 -11.13 -18.03 -38.88
N ARG A 639 -10.31 -16.99 -38.68
CA ARG A 639 -10.00 -15.95 -39.71
C ARG A 639 -9.23 -16.53 -40.89
N ALA A 640 -8.30 -17.44 -40.65
CA ALA A 640 -7.52 -18.13 -41.67
C ALA A 640 -8.35 -19.18 -42.48
N GLY A 641 -9.61 -19.44 -42.11
CA GLY A 641 -10.46 -20.44 -42.74
C GLY A 641 -10.23 -21.88 -42.30
N CYS A 642 -9.33 -22.12 -41.38
CA CYS A 642 -9.00 -23.43 -40.79
C CYS A 642 -10.02 -23.80 -39.71
N LEU A 643 -11.30 -23.91 -40.07
CA LEU A 643 -12.41 -24.02 -39.12
C LEU A 643 -12.42 -25.36 -38.36
N GLU A 644 -11.99 -26.44 -39.01
CA GLU A 644 -11.91 -27.76 -38.36
C GLU A 644 -10.82 -27.79 -37.28
N GLU A 645 -9.66 -27.16 -37.53
CA GLU A 645 -8.58 -27.03 -36.58
C GLU A 645 -8.98 -26.15 -35.40
N ALA A 646 -9.74 -25.07 -35.61
CA ALA A 646 -10.31 -24.25 -34.57
C ALA A 646 -11.21 -25.07 -33.62
N VAL A 647 -12.12 -25.87 -34.17
CA VAL A 647 -12.99 -26.75 -33.38
C VAL A 647 -12.21 -27.85 -32.68
N ASN A 648 -11.20 -28.42 -33.34
CA ASN A 648 -10.34 -29.43 -32.72
C ASN A 648 -9.49 -28.84 -31.55
N LEU A 649 -9.06 -27.59 -31.64
CA LEU A 649 -8.36 -26.89 -30.58
C LEU A 649 -9.26 -26.71 -29.36
N ILE A 650 -10.52 -26.29 -29.54
CA ILE A 650 -11.51 -26.20 -28.47
C ILE A 650 -11.75 -27.57 -27.78
N LYS A 651 -11.81 -28.65 -28.54
CA LYS A 651 -11.98 -29.99 -27.95
C LYS A 651 -10.78 -30.49 -27.16
N LYS A 652 -9.58 -30.02 -27.46
CA LYS A 652 -8.31 -30.43 -26.82
C LYS A 652 -7.91 -29.56 -25.65
N MET A 653 -8.45 -28.35 -25.53
CA MET A 653 -8.09 -27.46 -24.44
C MET A 653 -8.60 -27.98 -23.08
N PRO A 654 -7.88 -27.72 -21.97
CA PRO A 654 -8.25 -28.16 -20.63
C PRO A 654 -9.38 -27.34 -19.98
N PHE A 655 -9.96 -26.38 -20.69
CA PHE A 655 -10.99 -25.45 -20.21
C PHE A 655 -12.31 -25.66 -20.99
N GLU A 656 -13.43 -25.26 -20.39
CA GLU A 656 -14.70 -25.16 -21.12
C GLU A 656 -14.70 -23.91 -22.00
N ALA A 657 -15.09 -24.07 -23.27
CA ALA A 657 -15.17 -22.96 -24.20
C ALA A 657 -16.34 -22.03 -23.86
N ASP A 658 -16.07 -20.75 -23.77
CA ASP A 658 -17.08 -19.71 -23.59
C ASP A 658 -17.83 -19.38 -24.92
N SER A 659 -18.90 -18.58 -24.79
CA SER A 659 -19.69 -18.14 -25.97
C SER A 659 -18.87 -17.28 -26.94
N SER A 660 -17.83 -16.58 -26.46
CA SER A 660 -17.00 -15.67 -27.29
C SER A 660 -16.10 -16.46 -28.25
N MET A 661 -15.50 -17.57 -27.81
CA MET A 661 -14.72 -18.47 -28.67
C MET A 661 -15.56 -19.07 -29.79
N TRP A 662 -16.76 -19.57 -29.46
CA TRP A 662 -17.67 -20.10 -30.44
C TRP A 662 -18.16 -19.02 -31.42
N LEU A 663 -18.33 -17.76 -30.94
CA LEU A 663 -18.70 -16.63 -31.79
C LEU A 663 -17.58 -16.27 -32.80
N SER A 664 -16.32 -16.45 -32.44
CA SER A 664 -15.17 -16.29 -33.36
C SER A 664 -15.23 -17.34 -34.49
N ILE A 665 -15.50 -18.61 -34.15
CA ILE A 665 -15.70 -19.65 -35.17
C ILE A 665 -16.91 -19.32 -36.04
N LEU A 666 -18.01 -18.86 -35.46
CA LEU A 666 -19.21 -18.47 -36.20
C LEU A 666 -18.93 -17.35 -37.21
N ARG A 667 -18.16 -16.33 -36.81
CA ARG A 667 -17.68 -15.26 -37.71
C ARG A 667 -16.84 -15.82 -38.85
N GLY A 668 -15.94 -16.77 -38.56
CA GLY A 668 -15.17 -17.49 -39.57
C GLY A 668 -16.06 -18.28 -40.54
N CYS A 669 -17.07 -18.97 -40.01
CA CYS A 669 -18.05 -19.69 -40.87
C CYS A 669 -18.78 -18.75 -41.82
N VAL A 670 -19.17 -17.58 -41.37
CA VAL A 670 -19.80 -16.55 -42.24
C VAL A 670 -18.83 -16.08 -43.31
N ALA A 671 -17.58 -15.75 -42.92
CA ALA A 671 -16.57 -15.22 -43.84
C ALA A 671 -16.17 -16.23 -44.92
N HIS A 672 -16.06 -17.53 -44.58
CA HIS A 672 -15.63 -18.60 -45.49
C HIS A 672 -16.80 -19.45 -46.07
N GLY A 673 -18.04 -19.08 -45.77
CA GLY A 673 -19.23 -19.68 -46.35
C GLY A 673 -19.55 -21.13 -45.90
N ASN A 674 -19.03 -21.54 -44.72
CA ASN A 674 -19.28 -22.86 -44.16
C ASN A 674 -20.62 -22.91 -43.40
N LYS A 675 -21.69 -23.23 -44.10
CA LYS A 675 -23.08 -23.20 -43.61
C LYS A 675 -23.35 -24.26 -42.56
N ILE A 676 -22.82 -25.46 -42.77
CA ILE A 676 -23.13 -26.63 -41.93
C ILE A 676 -22.52 -26.42 -40.54
N LEU A 677 -21.26 -26.08 -40.51
CA LEU A 677 -20.56 -25.79 -39.25
C LEU A 677 -21.13 -24.55 -38.56
N GLY A 678 -21.46 -23.49 -39.34
CA GLY A 678 -22.05 -22.26 -38.82
C GLY A 678 -23.39 -22.47 -38.10
N GLN A 679 -24.24 -23.35 -38.61
CA GLN A 679 -25.50 -23.71 -37.94
C GLN A 679 -25.28 -24.44 -36.63
N LEU A 680 -24.37 -25.43 -36.60
CA LEU A 680 -24.02 -26.17 -35.38
C LEU A 680 -23.42 -25.28 -34.30
N VAL A 681 -22.50 -24.41 -34.69
CA VAL A 681 -21.84 -23.46 -33.79
C VAL A 681 -22.83 -22.43 -33.24
N ALA A 682 -23.71 -21.89 -34.09
CA ALA A 682 -24.73 -20.93 -33.65
C ALA A 682 -25.70 -21.56 -32.64
N GLN A 683 -26.10 -22.82 -32.87
CA GLN A 683 -26.94 -23.55 -31.93
C GLN A 683 -26.21 -23.73 -30.58
N ARG A 684 -24.92 -24.06 -30.59
CA ARG A 684 -24.12 -24.20 -29.38
C ARG A 684 -24.00 -22.89 -28.60
N ILE A 685 -23.84 -21.76 -29.28
CA ILE A 685 -23.80 -20.45 -28.64
C ILE A 685 -25.12 -20.13 -27.94
N ILE A 686 -26.26 -20.39 -28.64
CA ILE A 686 -27.59 -20.15 -28.07
C ILE A 686 -27.88 -21.03 -26.85
N GLU A 687 -27.30 -22.26 -26.81
CA GLU A 687 -27.38 -23.14 -25.64
C GLU A 687 -26.56 -22.55 -24.43
N LEU A 688 -25.37 -22.00 -24.70
CA LEU A 688 -24.49 -21.43 -23.70
C LEU A 688 -24.94 -20.03 -23.22
N ASP A 689 -25.41 -19.22 -24.16
CA ASP A 689 -25.85 -17.85 -23.94
C ASP A 689 -27.10 -17.54 -24.75
N PRO A 690 -28.29 -17.80 -24.19
CA PRO A 690 -29.55 -17.62 -24.90
C PRO A 690 -29.89 -16.17 -25.30
N GLU A 691 -29.19 -15.20 -24.71
CA GLU A 691 -29.40 -13.76 -24.97
C GLU A 691 -28.38 -13.16 -25.94
N ASN A 692 -27.46 -13.97 -26.47
CA ASN A 692 -26.39 -13.51 -27.34
C ASN A 692 -26.91 -12.98 -28.67
N SER A 693 -27.11 -11.67 -28.79
CA SER A 693 -27.61 -11.01 -30.01
C SER A 693 -26.71 -11.25 -31.22
N GLY A 694 -25.38 -11.39 -30.99
CA GLY A 694 -24.40 -11.66 -32.05
C GLY A 694 -24.64 -12.99 -32.76
N ALA A 695 -24.95 -14.06 -32.01
CA ALA A 695 -25.22 -15.37 -32.55
C ALA A 695 -26.44 -15.37 -33.48
N PHE A 696 -27.54 -14.74 -33.04
CA PHE A 696 -28.76 -14.63 -33.88
C PHE A 696 -28.53 -13.83 -35.16
N VAL A 697 -27.80 -12.70 -35.06
CA VAL A 697 -27.49 -11.88 -36.24
C VAL A 697 -26.62 -12.65 -37.24
N GLN A 698 -25.54 -13.32 -36.76
CA GLN A 698 -24.65 -14.08 -37.63
C GLN A 698 -25.34 -15.31 -38.22
N LEU A 699 -26.20 -16.03 -37.48
CA LEU A 699 -26.99 -17.11 -38.00
C LEU A 699 -27.96 -16.63 -39.10
N SER A 700 -28.65 -15.51 -38.89
CA SER A 700 -29.47 -14.88 -39.90
C SER A 700 -28.69 -14.51 -41.17
N ASN A 701 -27.43 -14.02 -40.99
CA ASN A 701 -26.55 -13.71 -42.12
C ASN A 701 -26.11 -14.97 -42.88
N ILE A 702 -25.82 -16.10 -42.20
CA ILE A 702 -25.51 -17.38 -42.85
C ILE A 702 -26.67 -17.85 -43.74
N PHE A 703 -27.90 -17.77 -43.27
CA PHE A 703 -29.05 -18.11 -44.04
C PHE A 703 -29.28 -17.14 -45.22
N ALA A 704 -29.10 -15.85 -45.01
CA ALA A 704 -29.23 -14.83 -46.06
C ALA A 704 -28.18 -15.01 -47.17
N THR A 705 -26.93 -15.27 -46.83
CA THR A 705 -25.85 -15.55 -47.80
C THR A 705 -26.10 -16.86 -48.57
N SER A 706 -26.95 -17.74 -48.04
CA SER A 706 -27.35 -18.97 -48.63
C SER A 706 -28.62 -18.89 -49.50
N GLU A 707 -29.18 -17.67 -49.66
CA GLU A 707 -30.45 -17.40 -50.29
C GLU A 707 -31.66 -18.05 -49.58
N ASP A 708 -31.48 -18.57 -48.35
CA ASP A 708 -32.53 -19.13 -47.51
C ASP A 708 -33.20 -18.01 -46.69
N TRP A 709 -33.98 -17.22 -47.38
CA TRP A 709 -34.64 -16.05 -46.79
C TRP A 709 -35.70 -16.42 -45.77
N GLU A 710 -36.32 -17.61 -45.87
CA GLU A 710 -37.33 -18.07 -44.92
C GLU A 710 -36.72 -18.33 -43.54
N ARG A 711 -35.63 -19.12 -43.50
CA ARG A 711 -34.91 -19.35 -42.23
C ARG A 711 -34.27 -18.09 -41.67
N SER A 712 -33.72 -17.22 -42.52
CA SER A 712 -33.18 -15.94 -42.08
C SER A 712 -34.27 -15.08 -41.41
N ALA A 713 -35.49 -15.03 -42.00
CA ALA A 713 -36.61 -14.31 -41.41
C ALA A 713 -37.10 -14.93 -40.09
N LEU A 714 -37.10 -16.29 -40.02
CA LEU A 714 -37.47 -17.03 -38.80
C LEU A 714 -36.54 -16.68 -37.64
N VAL A 715 -35.21 -16.70 -37.86
CA VAL A 715 -34.22 -16.34 -36.83
C VAL A 715 -34.42 -14.91 -36.32
N ARG A 716 -34.71 -13.98 -37.22
CA ARG A 716 -35.00 -12.58 -36.83
C ARG A 716 -36.28 -12.42 -36.01
N ARG A 717 -37.34 -13.20 -36.36
CA ARG A 717 -38.58 -13.26 -35.57
C ARG A 717 -38.30 -13.80 -34.15
N LEU A 718 -37.56 -14.92 -34.04
CA LEU A 718 -37.19 -15.47 -32.75
C LEU A 718 -36.38 -14.47 -31.89
N MET A 719 -35.53 -13.66 -32.50
CA MET A 719 -34.81 -12.60 -31.80
C MET A 719 -35.76 -11.51 -31.23
N ILE A 720 -36.78 -11.15 -32.00
CA ILE A 720 -37.80 -10.17 -31.58
C ILE A 720 -38.68 -10.78 -30.46
N GLU A 721 -39.13 -12.02 -30.61
CA GLU A 721 -39.98 -12.73 -29.65
C GLU A 721 -39.25 -12.87 -28.27
N LYS A 722 -37.95 -13.14 -28.30
CA LYS A 722 -37.10 -13.20 -27.10
C LYS A 722 -36.68 -11.82 -26.55
N LYS A 723 -37.15 -10.73 -27.17
CA LYS A 723 -36.80 -9.33 -26.82
C LYS A 723 -35.28 -9.03 -26.83
N ILE A 724 -34.52 -9.76 -27.63
CA ILE A 724 -33.07 -9.58 -27.75
C ILE A 724 -32.80 -8.39 -28.67
N HIS A 725 -32.20 -7.34 -28.11
CA HIS A 725 -31.88 -6.12 -28.88
C HIS A 725 -30.45 -6.19 -29.39
N LYS A 726 -30.27 -5.81 -30.68
CA LYS A 726 -28.94 -5.64 -31.24
C LYS A 726 -28.26 -4.45 -30.60
N SER A 727 -27.09 -4.67 -29.98
CA SER A 727 -26.21 -3.58 -29.50
C SER A 727 -25.77 -2.74 -30.71
N SER A 728 -25.87 -1.41 -30.59
CA SER A 728 -25.39 -0.50 -31.64
C SER A 728 -23.88 -0.53 -31.71
N GLY A 729 -23.32 -0.91 -32.87
CA GLY A 729 -21.88 -0.77 -33.11
C GLY A 729 -21.47 0.71 -33.11
N ARG A 730 -20.42 1.06 -32.37
CA ARG A 730 -19.82 2.40 -32.42
C ARG A 730 -18.59 2.34 -33.32
N SER A 731 -18.55 3.22 -34.37
CA SER A 731 -17.38 3.37 -35.24
C SER A 731 -16.61 4.64 -34.83
N TRP A 732 -15.43 4.46 -34.32
CA TRP A 732 -14.56 5.55 -33.88
C TRP A 732 -13.89 6.30 -35.04
N ILE A 733 -13.78 5.70 -36.19
CA ILE A 733 -13.18 6.29 -37.41
C ILE A 733 -13.94 7.54 -37.87
N LEU A 734 -15.25 7.52 -37.79
CA LEU A 734 -16.09 8.65 -38.15
C LEU A 734 -15.88 9.87 -37.25
N GLN A 735 -15.70 9.67 -35.94
CA GLN A 735 -15.46 10.71 -34.98
C GLN A 735 -14.07 11.37 -35.15
N GLN A 736 -13.04 10.59 -35.50
CA GLN A 736 -11.70 11.12 -35.76
C GLN A 736 -11.66 11.95 -37.06
N LEU A 737 -12.38 11.55 -38.11
CA LEU A 737 -12.46 12.30 -39.35
C LEU A 737 -13.21 13.63 -39.16
N GLU A 738 -14.30 13.63 -38.39
CA GLU A 738 -15.03 14.85 -38.02
C GLU A 738 -14.16 15.82 -37.24
N LYS A 739 -13.44 15.32 -36.20
CA LYS A 739 -12.55 16.15 -35.36
C LYS A 739 -11.36 16.72 -36.14
N ARG A 740 -10.71 15.91 -36.98
CA ARG A 740 -9.63 16.37 -37.85
C ARG A 740 -10.10 17.42 -38.85
N LEU A 741 -11.30 17.28 -39.35
CA LEU A 741 -11.90 18.27 -40.27
C LEU A 741 -12.24 19.58 -39.55
N ILE A 742 -12.78 19.48 -38.34
CA ILE A 742 -13.09 20.70 -37.52
C ILE A 742 -11.79 21.40 -37.11
N LEU A 743 -10.76 20.68 -36.73
CA LEU A 743 -9.45 21.23 -36.37
C LEU A 743 -8.77 21.85 -37.62
N PHE A 744 -8.79 21.17 -38.73
CA PHE A 744 -8.28 21.68 -40.01
C PHE A 744 -9.00 22.96 -40.45
N LEU A 745 -10.32 22.97 -40.35
CA LEU A 745 -11.11 24.16 -40.64
C LEU A 745 -10.84 25.33 -39.67
N ALA A 746 -10.71 25.02 -38.36
CA ALA A 746 -10.40 26.04 -37.34
C ALA A 746 -8.99 26.64 -37.49
N THR A 747 -8.00 25.80 -37.85
CA THR A 747 -6.59 26.27 -38.05
C THR A 747 -6.36 26.98 -39.37
N HIS A 748 -7.08 26.65 -40.44
CA HIS A 748 -6.88 27.22 -41.78
C HIS A 748 -7.83 28.38 -42.11
N PHE A 749 -8.89 28.57 -41.34
CA PHE A 749 -9.80 29.70 -41.51
C PHE A 749 -9.26 31.04 -40.93
N ASN A 750 -8.17 31.03 -40.17
CA ASN A 750 -7.53 32.26 -39.65
C ASN A 750 -6.62 32.99 -40.66
N SER A 751 -6.40 32.41 -41.83
CA SER A 751 -5.56 33.03 -42.84
C SER A 751 -6.25 33.06 -44.21
N SER A 752 -6.95 34.18 -44.50
CA SER A 752 -7.41 34.61 -45.81
C SER A 752 -8.66 33.92 -46.46
N CYS A 753 -9.70 34.68 -46.53
CA CYS A 753 -10.89 34.43 -47.36
C CYS A 753 -10.59 34.02 -48.80
N ASN A 754 -10.91 32.79 -49.16
CA ASN A 754 -11.15 32.45 -50.56
C ASN A 754 -12.33 31.46 -50.68
N ASN A 755 -13.49 31.96 -51.03
CA ASN A 755 -14.74 31.22 -51.17
C ASN A 755 -14.71 30.06 -52.19
N GLY A 756 -13.70 30.00 -53.08
CA GLY A 756 -13.56 28.92 -54.06
C GLY A 756 -13.16 27.57 -53.48
N PHE A 757 -12.35 27.57 -52.41
CA PHE A 757 -11.88 26.30 -51.78
C PHE A 757 -12.98 25.58 -50.98
N LEU A 758 -13.90 26.39 -50.42
CA LEU A 758 -15.07 25.86 -49.71
C LEU A 758 -16.02 25.10 -50.64
N LEU A 759 -16.22 25.59 -51.86
CA LEU A 759 -17.06 24.93 -52.87
C LEU A 759 -16.47 23.60 -53.38
N ILE A 760 -15.16 23.51 -53.47
CA ILE A 760 -14.46 22.28 -53.87
C ILE A 760 -14.53 21.21 -52.75
N LEU A 761 -14.36 21.61 -51.52
CA LEU A 761 -14.52 20.72 -50.35
C LEU A 761 -15.97 20.26 -50.18
N LEU A 762 -16.94 21.15 -50.42
CA LEU A 762 -18.35 20.83 -50.42
C LEU A 762 -18.72 19.83 -51.52
N HIS A 763 -18.13 19.95 -52.72
CA HIS A 763 -18.36 19.04 -53.81
C HIS A 763 -17.73 17.63 -53.55
N TYR A 764 -16.62 17.59 -52.92
CA TYR A 764 -15.93 16.32 -52.53
C TYR A 764 -16.72 15.56 -51.46
N PHE A 765 -17.33 16.26 -50.50
CA PHE A 765 -18.14 15.64 -49.44
C PHE A 765 -19.53 15.21 -49.87
N VAL A 766 -20.14 15.88 -50.82
CA VAL A 766 -21.46 15.51 -51.37
C VAL A 766 -21.35 14.20 -52.18
N SER A 767 -20.19 13.92 -52.76
CA SER A 767 -19.97 12.68 -53.54
C SER A 767 -19.76 11.44 -52.67
N THR A 768 -19.54 11.57 -51.37
CA THR A 768 -19.30 10.46 -50.43
C THR A 768 -20.41 10.33 -49.41
N ALA A 769 -21.62 10.00 -49.84
CA ALA A 769 -22.77 9.37 -49.12
C ALA A 769 -23.04 9.74 -47.64
N GLN A 770 -22.69 10.93 -47.10
CA GLN A 770 -22.92 11.32 -45.71
C GLN A 770 -23.70 12.64 -45.54
N LEU A 771 -24.92 12.66 -46.11
CA LEU A 771 -25.81 13.82 -46.03
C LEU A 771 -26.19 14.29 -44.62
N LYS A 772 -26.19 13.40 -43.62
CA LYS A 772 -26.59 13.77 -42.25
C LYS A 772 -25.56 14.61 -41.50
N CYS A 773 -24.27 14.36 -41.69
CA CYS A 773 -23.19 15.16 -41.10
C CYS A 773 -23.12 16.56 -41.76
N PHE A 774 -23.33 16.60 -43.06
CA PHE A 774 -23.32 17.83 -43.84
C PHE A 774 -24.39 18.85 -43.40
N VAL A 775 -25.61 18.42 -43.16
CA VAL A 775 -26.71 19.27 -42.70
C VAL A 775 -26.45 19.87 -41.33
N ARG A 776 -25.77 19.14 -40.43
CA ARG A 776 -25.38 19.65 -39.10
C ARG A 776 -24.22 20.64 -39.15
N ILE A 777 -23.19 20.36 -39.94
CA ILE A 777 -22.05 21.29 -40.13
C ILE A 777 -22.52 22.57 -40.84
N SER A 778 -23.37 22.47 -41.81
CA SER A 778 -23.96 23.61 -42.52
C SER A 778 -24.84 24.48 -41.61
N SER A 779 -25.60 23.87 -40.68
CA SER A 779 -26.43 24.61 -39.73
C SER A 779 -25.60 25.33 -38.65
N LEU A 780 -24.46 24.77 -38.23
CA LEU A 780 -23.50 25.38 -37.33
C LEU A 780 -22.76 26.54 -38.01
N PHE A 781 -22.37 26.35 -39.28
CA PHE A 781 -21.71 27.36 -40.10
C PHE A 781 -22.60 28.57 -40.40
N LEU A 782 -23.89 28.34 -40.73
CA LEU A 782 -24.88 29.41 -40.93
C LEU A 782 -25.17 30.18 -39.65
N ARG A 783 -25.17 29.53 -38.48
CA ARG A 783 -25.28 30.21 -37.17
C ARG A 783 -24.05 31.05 -36.82
N CYS A 784 -22.85 30.64 -37.21
CA CYS A 784 -21.65 31.44 -37.04
C CYS A 784 -21.59 32.64 -37.98
N LEU A 785 -22.16 32.57 -39.17
CA LEU A 785 -22.25 33.69 -40.13
C LEU A 785 -23.32 34.73 -39.74
N ASP A 786 -24.43 34.29 -39.16
CA ASP A 786 -25.55 35.15 -38.77
C ASP A 786 -25.26 35.98 -37.53
N LEU A 787 -24.31 35.59 -36.70
CA LEU A 787 -23.93 36.31 -35.46
C LEU A 787 -22.96 37.45 -35.63
N GLY A 788 -22.46 37.75 -36.83
CA GLY A 788 -21.75 38.97 -37.21
C GLY A 788 -20.56 39.38 -36.31
N GLN A 789 -20.13 38.50 -35.46
CA GLN A 789 -19.08 38.78 -34.47
C GLN A 789 -17.71 38.22 -34.89
N LYS A 790 -16.91 39.09 -35.46
CA LYS A 790 -15.45 38.95 -35.46
C LYS A 790 -14.93 39.22 -34.05
N ARG A 791 -14.94 38.25 -33.15
CA ARG A 791 -14.11 38.27 -31.95
C ARG A 791 -14.27 36.96 -31.15
N TYR A 792 -13.16 36.22 -31.00
CA TYR A 792 -12.83 35.31 -29.92
C TYR A 792 -13.98 34.45 -29.34
N LEU A 793 -14.13 33.24 -29.81
CA LEU A 793 -14.82 32.18 -29.08
C LEU A 793 -14.02 31.91 -27.82
N CYS A 794 -14.54 32.32 -26.66
CA CYS A 794 -14.00 32.01 -25.38
C CYS A 794 -14.14 30.48 -25.10
N LEU A 795 -13.19 29.89 -24.41
CA LEU A 795 -13.20 28.50 -23.97
C LEU A 795 -14.48 28.08 -23.19
N SER A 796 -15.27 29.04 -22.68
CA SER A 796 -16.55 28.82 -22.01
C SER A 796 -17.66 28.27 -22.93
N ASP A 797 -17.63 28.60 -24.22
CA ASP A 797 -18.69 28.19 -25.16
C ASP A 797 -18.52 26.73 -25.63
N TYR A 798 -17.31 26.18 -25.50
CA TYR A 798 -17.05 24.78 -25.76
C TYR A 798 -17.64 23.83 -24.70
N GLN A 799 -17.75 24.27 -23.45
CA GLN A 799 -18.38 23.48 -22.38
C GLN A 799 -19.90 23.33 -22.57
N VAL A 800 -20.56 24.33 -23.14
CA VAL A 800 -22.02 24.27 -23.38
C VAL A 800 -22.36 23.39 -24.58
N LEU A 801 -21.50 23.33 -25.58
CA LEU A 801 -21.70 22.45 -26.76
C LEU A 801 -21.44 20.97 -26.46
N GLY A 802 -20.56 20.65 -25.52
CA GLY A 802 -20.31 19.29 -25.05
C GLY A 802 -21.48 18.67 -24.27
N ILE A 803 -22.20 19.47 -23.51
CA ILE A 803 -23.32 19.02 -22.66
C ILE A 803 -24.61 18.79 -23.47
N VAL A 804 -24.83 19.51 -24.52
CA VAL A 804 -26.03 19.35 -25.40
C VAL A 804 -25.96 18.07 -26.24
N TRP A 805 -24.78 17.49 -26.41
CA TRP A 805 -24.58 16.23 -27.15
C TRP A 805 -24.77 14.94 -26.33
N MET A 806 -24.79 15.04 -25.01
CA MET A 806 -25.04 13.89 -24.12
C MET A 806 -26.55 13.64 -23.85
N GLN A 807 -27.45 14.56 -24.25
CA GLN A 807 -28.90 14.42 -23.99
C GLN A 807 -29.76 14.08 -25.23
N LYS A 808 -29.18 13.76 -26.33
CA LYS A 808 -29.88 13.18 -27.51
C LYS A 808 -29.02 12.08 -28.12
#